data_3d04fcab858a6b8f87019f87c91536bd
#
_entry.id   3d04fcab858a6b8f87019f87c91536bd
#
_cell.length_a   1.000
_cell.length_b   1.000
_cell.length_c   1.000
_cell.angle_alpha   90.00
_cell.angle_beta   90.00
_cell.angle_gamma   90.00
#
_symmetry.space_group_name_H-M   'P 1'
#
loop_
_entity.id
_entity.type
_entity.pdbx_description
1 polymer ?
#
loop_
_entity_poly.entity_id
_entity_poly.type
_entity_poly.pdbx_seq_one_letter_code
_entity_poly.pdbx_strand_id
1 'polypeptide(L)'
;MSTYPRRHVLGVTAGVAASAALSFASTTDAQAAQAVAQQSPTWAPVPAPVPVPLDSLYDNDAIDTASARGGDFDGSGYTFPGEELPAGQVEVDGVPFVFPSSAAGAKNNVVALGQRIDLPKGRYMAAYFLTSGSYGNASGKATVHYADGSTTTAGLTGADWYAAGGSLSAPYRYGPDGAKDEHSVGIGTSEVWVDPQREAIAVTLPTTHAPEANQTSLHVFALSLQPVAQGRALILRDAHSTNSLLTSTGAQSVEATVVNAGTAAVLAGDDVSVQVTVPGARTVEPAAIHRLDPGEQARVRIGIRNRTGTAPGTSQDGVVTVTGRGATAATQRSRLSLGVADYQPTETSLSGHQAPYWFHSAKFGIFIHWGVYSVPAWAPVGTQYAEWYWDQMQDPNNPTYAHHRDTYGENFAYDDFIPRFTAEKFDPRSWVELFRDAGAQYHVLTSKHHEGFALWDTKVSDRNAVKMGPKRDLIKELFEASRRYTPELHRGLYFSMPEWFNPDNPWMGHAPRNPYTLDPVPYTGYTAGKDFVKDYQAPQMLELIHGYDPELIWCDIGGANDSVHVLAEYFNHAKNRSRPIDVTVNNRSGISFHDFTTPEYTTYDNTVIAKWESSRGLDPFSYGYNQATPDGSYMTTEQVVHSLVDIVSKNGNFLLDIGPRADGTIAEIMQTRLRETGQWLKTNGEAVYDTTYWSKMAELGDDIRFTVRPNRAFYIHSLAQPGSRLTVEAPVPIRNGDTVTMLGHDRPLKWTLSKGALVIDVPAAARKAGQHVWVFKVTWNA
;
A
#
# COMPACT_ATOMS: atom_id res chain seq x y z
N MET A 1 -14.03 51.60 -19.28
CA MET A 1 -14.58 52.27 -20.45
C MET A 1 -15.11 51.16 -21.35
N SER A 2 -16.39 51.05 -21.29
CA SER A 2 -17.39 51.34 -22.38
C SER A 2 -17.50 50.12 -23.32
N THR A 3 -18.59 49.49 -23.64
CA THR A 3 -20.03 49.72 -23.34
C THR A 3 -20.78 48.51 -23.95
N TYR A 4 -21.81 48.05 -23.29
CA TYR A 4 -22.91 47.24 -23.84
C TYR A 4 -23.69 47.99 -24.95
N PRO A 5 -24.49 47.35 -25.79
CA PRO A 5 -25.89 47.40 -25.46
C PRO A 5 -26.76 46.15 -25.75
N ARG A 6 -27.88 46.16 -25.08
CA ARG A 6 -29.05 45.29 -25.04
C ARG A 6 -30.06 45.50 -26.17
N ARG A 7 -30.98 44.48 -26.26
CA ARG A 7 -32.42 44.50 -26.69
C ARG A 7 -32.70 44.27 -28.18
N HIS A 8 -33.72 43.50 -28.55
CA HIS A 8 -35.13 43.59 -28.23
C HIS A 8 -35.90 42.26 -28.49
N VAL A 9 -36.98 42.13 -27.73
CA VAL A 9 -38.11 41.19 -27.75
C VAL A 9 -39.18 41.69 -28.71
N LEU A 10 -39.95 40.76 -29.30
CA LEU A 10 -41.37 40.84 -29.74
C LEU A 10 -41.65 39.55 -30.53
N GLY A 11 -42.59 38.68 -30.33
CA GLY A 11 -43.94 38.77 -29.76
C GLY A 11 -45.02 38.59 -30.84
N VAL A 12 -45.91 37.54 -30.60
CA VAL A 12 -47.31 37.51 -31.11
C VAL A 12 -47.52 36.94 -32.53
N THR A 13 -48.40 36.06 -32.91
CA THR A 13 -49.60 35.34 -32.47
C THR A 13 -50.08 34.39 -33.58
N ALA A 14 -50.69 33.30 -33.17
CA ALA A 14 -51.82 32.53 -33.67
C ALA A 14 -52.32 32.60 -35.13
N GLY A 15 -52.59 31.42 -35.70
CA GLY A 15 -53.45 31.23 -36.87
C GLY A 15 -53.82 29.76 -37.04
N VAL A 16 -55.05 29.42 -36.64
CA VAL A 16 -55.73 28.13 -36.86
C VAL A 16 -56.22 28.03 -38.30
N ALA A 17 -56.00 26.91 -38.95
CA ALA A 17 -56.93 26.42 -39.99
C ALA A 17 -56.79 24.91 -40.16
N ALA A 18 -57.88 24.22 -39.93
CA ALA A 18 -58.09 22.82 -40.22
C ALA A 18 -58.36 22.56 -41.69
N SER A 19 -57.94 21.45 -42.24
CA SER A 19 -58.67 20.67 -43.21
C SER A 19 -58.23 19.24 -43.29
N ALA A 20 -59.21 18.38 -43.28
CA ALA A 20 -59.22 16.94 -43.18
C ALA A 20 -58.85 16.20 -44.46
N ALA A 21 -58.57 14.94 -44.23
CA ALA A 21 -58.87 13.70 -45.00
C ALA A 21 -57.70 13.06 -45.75
N LEU A 22 -57.35 11.88 -45.40
CA LEU A 22 -57.83 10.55 -45.70
C LEU A 22 -56.78 9.49 -45.33
N SER A 23 -57.27 8.57 -44.57
CA SER A 23 -56.71 7.28 -44.22
C SER A 23 -56.23 6.44 -45.39
N PHE A 24 -55.14 5.65 -45.21
CA PHE A 24 -55.14 4.20 -45.37
C PHE A 24 -53.86 3.59 -44.78
N ALA A 25 -54.10 2.72 -43.80
CA ALA A 25 -53.42 1.46 -43.46
C ALA A 25 -51.90 1.38 -43.42
N SER A 26 -51.37 1.20 -42.18
CA SER A 26 -50.76 -0.07 -41.82
C SER A 26 -50.56 -0.09 -40.28
N THR A 27 -51.45 -0.79 -39.59
CA THR A 27 -51.45 -0.98 -38.15
C THR A 27 -50.58 -2.18 -37.73
N THR A 28 -49.43 -2.42 -38.33
CA THR A 28 -48.53 -3.54 -37.98
C THR A 28 -47.13 -3.13 -37.60
N ASP A 29 -46.68 -1.91 -37.86
CA ASP A 29 -45.32 -1.49 -37.46
C ASP A 29 -45.26 -0.64 -36.19
N ALA A 30 -46.38 -0.10 -35.72
CA ALA A 30 -46.43 0.69 -34.50
C ALA A 30 -46.51 -0.18 -33.20
N GLN A 31 -46.90 -1.45 -33.29
CA GLN A 31 -46.92 -2.37 -32.18
C GLN A 31 -45.58 -3.10 -31.95
N ALA A 32 -44.74 -3.20 -32.97
CA ALA A 32 -43.39 -3.73 -32.82
C ALA A 32 -42.40 -2.69 -32.23
N ALA A 33 -42.67 -1.40 -32.39
CA ALA A 33 -41.84 -0.32 -31.83
C ALA A 33 -42.20 0.03 -30.34
N GLN A 34 -43.36 -0.39 -29.85
CA GLN A 34 -43.76 -0.18 -28.44
C GLN A 34 -43.46 -1.35 -27.51
N ALA A 35 -42.89 -2.45 -27.98
CA ALA A 35 -42.52 -3.59 -27.18
C ALA A 35 -41.03 -3.62 -26.76
N VAL A 36 -40.25 -2.61 -27.07
CA VAL A 36 -39.00 -2.30 -26.37
C VAL A 36 -39.29 -1.20 -25.35
N ALA A 37 -40.26 -1.43 -24.46
CA ALA A 37 -40.27 -0.79 -23.18
C ALA A 37 -38.94 -1.24 -22.47
N GLN A 38 -38.03 -0.31 -22.36
CA GLN A 38 -36.84 -0.45 -21.55
C GLN A 38 -37.29 -0.96 -20.16
N GLN A 39 -37.25 -2.27 -19.95
CA GLN A 39 -37.22 -2.81 -18.61
C GLN A 39 -35.97 -2.20 -17.99
N SER A 40 -36.16 -1.31 -17.03
CA SER A 40 -35.07 -0.86 -16.19
C SER A 40 -34.34 -2.10 -15.72
N PRO A 41 -33.02 -2.24 -15.94
CA PRO A 41 -32.33 -3.45 -15.57
C PRO A 41 -32.49 -3.63 -14.08
N THR A 42 -33.25 -4.63 -13.69
CA THR A 42 -33.40 -5.03 -12.31
C THR A 42 -32.07 -5.61 -11.87
N TRP A 43 -31.52 -5.08 -10.79
CA TRP A 43 -30.36 -5.68 -10.14
C TRP A 43 -30.77 -7.04 -9.57
N ALA A 44 -30.02 -8.08 -9.93
CA ALA A 44 -30.29 -9.42 -9.42
C ALA A 44 -29.87 -9.53 -7.95
N PRO A 45 -30.63 -10.27 -7.13
CA PRO A 45 -30.20 -10.59 -5.77
C PRO A 45 -28.92 -11.44 -5.81
N VAL A 46 -27.98 -11.14 -4.93
CA VAL A 46 -26.75 -11.92 -4.78
C VAL A 46 -27.06 -13.15 -3.92
N PRO A 47 -26.75 -14.38 -4.38
CA PRO A 47 -26.86 -15.56 -3.56
C PRO A 47 -25.95 -15.49 -2.31
N ALA A 48 -26.39 -16.03 -1.20
CA ALA A 48 -25.54 -16.13 -0.01
C ALA A 48 -24.32 -17.03 -0.28
N PRO A 49 -23.16 -16.77 0.34
CA PRO A 49 -22.02 -17.66 0.28
C PRO A 49 -22.38 -19.06 0.83
N VAL A 50 -21.72 -20.08 0.29
CA VAL A 50 -21.98 -21.49 0.62
C VAL A 50 -20.75 -22.09 1.29
N PRO A 51 -20.83 -22.48 2.58
CA PRO A 51 -19.74 -23.18 3.25
C PRO A 51 -19.41 -24.53 2.60
N VAL A 52 -18.12 -24.85 2.54
CA VAL A 52 -17.61 -26.14 2.05
C VAL A 52 -16.98 -26.88 3.24
N PRO A 53 -17.45 -28.07 3.58
CA PRO A 53 -16.87 -28.86 4.66
C PRO A 53 -15.42 -29.27 4.35
N LEU A 54 -14.53 -29.16 5.33
CA LEU A 54 -13.13 -29.56 5.23
C LEU A 54 -12.76 -30.73 6.16
N ASP A 55 -13.71 -31.30 6.89
CA ASP A 55 -13.50 -32.31 7.93
C ASP A 55 -12.64 -33.51 7.49
N SER A 56 -12.79 -33.93 6.23
CA SER A 56 -12.02 -35.06 5.67
C SER A 56 -10.58 -34.70 5.29
N LEU A 57 -10.24 -33.43 5.30
CA LEU A 57 -8.93 -32.91 4.90
C LEU A 57 -8.10 -32.40 6.09
N TYR A 58 -8.74 -32.21 7.24
CA TYR A 58 -7.99 -31.75 8.42
C TYR A 58 -6.88 -32.72 8.77
N ASP A 59 -5.67 -32.22 8.87
CA ASP A 59 -4.44 -33.00 9.07
C ASP A 59 -3.63 -32.55 10.29
N ASN A 60 -3.99 -31.42 10.92
CA ASN A 60 -3.33 -30.88 12.09
C ASN A 60 -4.32 -30.55 13.22
N ASP A 61 -3.87 -30.63 14.49
CA ASP A 61 -4.59 -30.22 15.68
C ASP A 61 -4.01 -28.93 16.21
N ALA A 62 -4.68 -27.80 15.95
CA ALA A 62 -4.21 -26.46 16.29
C ALA A 62 -4.97 -25.82 17.47
N ILE A 63 -6.02 -26.49 17.99
CA ILE A 63 -6.93 -25.90 18.96
C ILE A 63 -7.03 -26.81 20.19
N ASP A 64 -6.57 -26.30 21.32
CA ASP A 64 -6.71 -26.95 22.62
C ASP A 64 -7.79 -26.30 23.50
N THR A 65 -8.24 -27.02 24.51
CA THR A 65 -9.11 -26.51 25.56
C THR A 65 -8.44 -26.68 26.94
N ALA A 66 -8.98 -26.03 27.97
CA ALA A 66 -8.47 -26.19 29.35
C ALA A 66 -8.44 -27.66 29.81
N SER A 67 -9.33 -28.49 29.28
CA SER A 67 -9.50 -29.92 29.62
C SER A 67 -8.90 -30.89 28.62
N ALA A 68 -8.45 -30.43 27.45
CA ALA A 68 -7.96 -31.26 26.37
C ALA A 68 -6.77 -30.59 25.70
N ARG A 69 -5.61 -31.21 25.85
CA ARG A 69 -4.29 -30.73 25.43
C ARG A 69 -3.61 -31.75 24.52
N GLY A 70 -2.65 -31.29 23.75
CA GLY A 70 -1.80 -32.13 22.92
C GLY A 70 -1.77 -31.73 21.45
N GLY A 71 -2.43 -30.60 21.12
CA GLY A 71 -2.33 -29.97 19.83
C GLY A 71 -0.98 -29.27 19.62
N ASP A 72 -0.68 -28.94 18.37
CA ASP A 72 0.49 -28.18 17.97
C ASP A 72 0.17 -27.39 16.71
N PHE A 73 0.06 -26.07 16.83
CA PHE A 73 -0.18 -25.19 15.68
C PHE A 73 1.10 -24.82 14.95
N ASP A 74 2.17 -24.55 15.70
CA ASP A 74 3.37 -23.88 15.18
C ASP A 74 4.63 -24.74 15.17
N GLY A 75 4.54 -26.03 15.53
CA GLY A 75 5.69 -26.92 15.64
C GLY A 75 6.48 -26.75 16.94
N SER A 76 5.98 -25.94 17.87
CA SER A 76 6.55 -25.74 19.19
C SER A 76 5.56 -26.06 20.34
N GLY A 77 4.41 -26.64 19.99
CA GLY A 77 3.39 -27.06 20.93
C GLY A 77 2.46 -25.94 21.42
N TYR A 78 2.44 -24.79 20.77
CA TYR A 78 1.47 -23.73 21.06
C TYR A 78 0.18 -23.95 20.27
N THR A 79 -0.97 -23.60 20.89
CA THR A 79 -2.29 -23.79 20.30
C THR A 79 -3.26 -22.65 20.59
N PHE A 80 -4.30 -22.50 19.76
CA PHE A 80 -5.41 -21.61 20.00
C PHE A 80 -6.29 -22.11 21.16
N PRO A 81 -6.84 -21.21 22.02
CA PRO A 81 -7.79 -21.61 23.05
C PRO A 81 -9.20 -21.82 22.48
N GLY A 82 -9.68 -23.05 22.47
CA GLY A 82 -10.97 -23.39 21.91
C GLY A 82 -12.18 -22.78 22.64
N GLU A 83 -11.99 -22.36 23.90
CA GLU A 83 -13.02 -21.66 24.67
C GLU A 83 -13.30 -20.24 24.15
N GLU A 84 -12.34 -19.65 23.48
CA GLU A 84 -12.42 -18.29 22.92
C GLU A 84 -12.80 -18.28 21.43
N LEU A 85 -12.82 -19.43 20.79
CA LEU A 85 -13.14 -19.57 19.37
C LEU A 85 -14.59 -20.08 19.16
N PRO A 86 -15.23 -19.73 18.02
CA PRO A 86 -16.56 -20.25 17.71
C PRO A 86 -16.51 -21.75 17.42
N ALA A 87 -17.70 -22.39 17.37
CA ALA A 87 -17.85 -23.78 16.96
C ALA A 87 -19.03 -23.93 15.99
N GLY A 88 -18.86 -24.76 14.96
CA GLY A 88 -19.90 -25.03 13.98
C GLY A 88 -20.16 -23.86 13.03
N GLN A 89 -21.44 -23.52 12.77
CA GLN A 89 -21.76 -22.41 11.87
C GLN A 89 -21.42 -21.06 12.51
N VAL A 90 -20.64 -20.25 11.81
CA VAL A 90 -20.23 -18.90 12.23
C VAL A 90 -20.28 -17.96 11.04
N GLU A 91 -20.59 -16.70 11.29
CA GLU A 91 -20.46 -15.62 10.30
C GLU A 91 -19.23 -14.78 10.65
N VAL A 92 -18.30 -14.67 9.71
CA VAL A 92 -17.08 -13.87 9.85
C VAL A 92 -17.03 -12.91 8.67
N ASP A 93 -16.95 -11.62 8.95
CA ASP A 93 -16.92 -10.54 7.93
C ASP A 93 -18.11 -10.62 6.95
N GLY A 94 -19.29 -11.06 7.43
CA GLY A 94 -20.49 -11.23 6.61
C GLY A 94 -20.50 -12.49 5.73
N VAL A 95 -19.53 -13.38 5.91
CA VAL A 95 -19.43 -14.67 5.21
C VAL A 95 -19.72 -15.82 6.18
N PRO A 96 -20.68 -16.71 5.88
CA PRO A 96 -20.92 -17.89 6.69
C PRO A 96 -19.84 -18.95 6.47
N PHE A 97 -19.36 -19.56 7.55
CA PHE A 97 -18.41 -20.68 7.55
C PHE A 97 -18.90 -21.80 8.45
N VAL A 98 -18.35 -22.99 8.25
CA VAL A 98 -18.40 -24.07 9.23
C VAL A 98 -17.02 -24.13 9.89
N PHE A 99 -16.93 -23.63 11.13
CA PHE A 99 -15.70 -23.63 11.90
C PHE A 99 -15.47 -25.03 12.52
N PRO A 100 -14.20 -25.49 12.57
CA PRO A 100 -13.89 -26.83 13.04
C PRO A 100 -14.20 -27.05 14.53
N SER A 101 -14.21 -28.31 14.93
CA SER A 101 -14.37 -28.71 16.32
C SER A 101 -13.09 -28.51 17.12
N SER A 102 -13.24 -28.07 18.36
CA SER A 102 -12.16 -28.03 19.39
C SER A 102 -12.17 -29.27 20.30
N ALA A 103 -12.77 -30.39 19.87
CA ALA A 103 -12.77 -31.62 20.67
C ALA A 103 -11.35 -32.17 20.85
N ALA A 104 -11.10 -32.80 22.00
CA ALA A 104 -9.78 -33.32 22.35
C ALA A 104 -9.19 -34.25 21.27
N GLY A 105 -7.99 -33.92 20.79
CA GLY A 105 -7.26 -34.68 19.77
C GLY A 105 -7.91 -34.70 18.40
N ALA A 106 -8.91 -33.85 18.15
CA ALA A 106 -9.52 -33.70 16.84
C ALA A 106 -8.63 -32.84 15.95
N LYS A 107 -8.37 -33.31 14.73
CA LYS A 107 -7.77 -32.47 13.71
C LYS A 107 -8.77 -31.41 13.29
N ASN A 108 -8.32 -30.16 13.21
CA ASN A 108 -9.19 -28.98 13.11
C ASN A 108 -8.71 -27.92 12.13
N ASN A 109 -7.61 -28.18 11.42
CA ASN A 109 -7.15 -27.34 10.31
C ASN A 109 -6.38 -28.17 9.29
N VAL A 110 -6.23 -27.61 8.08
CA VAL A 110 -5.40 -28.14 7.00
C VAL A 110 -4.12 -27.32 6.93
N VAL A 111 -2.98 -27.95 7.09
CA VAL A 111 -1.68 -27.32 6.74
C VAL A 111 -1.55 -27.31 5.23
N ALA A 112 -1.33 -26.17 4.63
CA ALA A 112 -1.28 -26.04 3.17
C ALA A 112 -0.03 -26.71 2.57
N LEU A 113 -0.17 -27.94 2.12
CA LEU A 113 0.87 -28.80 1.52
C LEU A 113 0.46 -29.33 0.13
N GLY A 114 -0.33 -28.54 -0.61
CA GLY A 114 -0.76 -28.89 -1.96
C GLY A 114 -2.04 -29.77 -2.02
N GLN A 115 -2.83 -29.84 -0.96
CA GLN A 115 -4.06 -30.62 -0.94
C GLN A 115 -5.09 -30.04 -1.93
N ARG A 116 -5.81 -30.95 -2.61
CA ARG A 116 -6.92 -30.62 -3.48
C ARG A 116 -8.23 -30.67 -2.68
N ILE A 117 -8.99 -29.59 -2.75
CA ILE A 117 -10.33 -29.45 -2.19
C ILE A 117 -11.33 -29.52 -3.36
N ASP A 118 -12.14 -30.55 -3.44
CA ASP A 118 -13.21 -30.62 -4.44
C ASP A 118 -14.35 -29.68 -4.07
N LEU A 119 -14.86 -28.92 -5.04
CA LEU A 119 -15.91 -27.93 -4.87
C LEU A 119 -17.25 -28.48 -5.34
N PRO A 120 -18.37 -28.07 -4.73
CA PRO A 120 -19.69 -28.24 -5.33
C PRO A 120 -19.68 -27.63 -6.75
N LYS A 121 -20.27 -28.35 -7.72
CA LYS A 121 -20.34 -27.82 -9.11
C LYS A 121 -21.09 -26.52 -9.16
N GLY A 122 -20.47 -25.49 -9.72
CA GLY A 122 -21.08 -24.17 -9.81
C GLY A 122 -20.16 -23.11 -10.40
N ARG A 123 -20.75 -21.94 -10.61
CA ARG A 123 -19.98 -20.73 -10.94
C ARG A 123 -19.87 -19.86 -9.71
N TYR A 124 -18.66 -19.55 -9.34
CA TYR A 124 -18.32 -18.76 -8.18
C TYR A 124 -17.45 -17.56 -8.59
N MET A 125 -17.45 -16.52 -7.80
CA MET A 125 -16.59 -15.37 -8.01
C MET A 125 -15.44 -15.31 -7.01
N ALA A 126 -15.60 -15.95 -5.85
CA ALA A 126 -14.61 -15.99 -4.80
C ALA A 126 -14.71 -17.28 -3.98
N ALA A 127 -13.57 -17.71 -3.46
CA ALA A 127 -13.46 -18.68 -2.39
C ALA A 127 -12.85 -17.96 -1.18
N TYR A 128 -13.61 -17.87 -0.10
CA TYR A 128 -13.21 -17.24 1.16
C TYR A 128 -12.66 -18.31 2.09
N PHE A 129 -11.47 -18.05 2.63
CA PHE A 129 -10.82 -18.97 3.56
C PHE A 129 -10.65 -18.28 4.92
N LEU A 130 -10.79 -19.04 6.00
CA LEU A 130 -10.27 -18.67 7.31
C LEU A 130 -8.87 -19.25 7.43
N THR A 131 -7.87 -18.39 7.58
CA THR A 131 -6.45 -18.75 7.53
C THR A 131 -5.65 -18.11 8.65
N SER A 132 -4.54 -18.74 8.99
CA SER A 132 -3.54 -18.16 9.88
C SER A 132 -2.14 -18.65 9.48
N GLY A 133 -1.12 -17.84 9.72
CA GLY A 133 0.28 -18.20 9.56
C GLY A 133 0.95 -18.49 10.89
N SER A 134 1.93 -19.38 10.92
CA SER A 134 2.85 -19.54 12.04
C SER A 134 4.24 -19.01 11.65
N TYR A 135 4.98 -18.44 12.61
CA TYR A 135 6.32 -17.86 12.39
C TYR A 135 6.41 -16.88 11.23
N GLY A 136 5.44 -15.98 11.14
CA GLY A 136 5.37 -14.93 10.14
C GLY A 136 4.12 -15.01 9.26
N ASN A 137 3.97 -14.01 8.40
CA ASN A 137 2.90 -13.98 7.40
C ASN A 137 3.16 -15.07 6.36
N ALA A 138 2.25 -16.03 6.26
CA ALA A 138 2.31 -17.10 5.28
C ALA A 138 1.62 -16.71 3.98
N SER A 139 2.15 -17.11 2.84
CA SER A 139 1.53 -16.88 1.54
C SER A 139 1.91 -17.97 0.53
N GLY A 140 1.05 -18.16 -0.47
CA GLY A 140 1.33 -19.05 -1.60
C GLY A 140 0.26 -18.92 -2.69
N LYS A 141 0.48 -19.55 -3.84
CA LYS A 141 -0.46 -19.54 -4.96
C LYS A 141 -1.39 -20.73 -4.89
N ALA A 142 -2.68 -20.48 -4.61
CA ALA A 142 -3.74 -21.49 -4.76
C ALA A 142 -4.10 -21.64 -6.23
N THR A 143 -4.46 -22.86 -6.66
CA THR A 143 -4.85 -23.15 -8.05
C THR A 143 -6.32 -23.53 -8.10
N VAL A 144 -7.14 -22.77 -8.80
CA VAL A 144 -8.55 -23.07 -9.09
C VAL A 144 -8.63 -23.90 -10.37
N HIS A 145 -9.33 -25.03 -10.32
CA HIS A 145 -9.56 -25.93 -11.46
C HIS A 145 -10.97 -25.78 -12.00
N TYR A 146 -11.11 -25.71 -13.31
CA TYR A 146 -12.38 -25.59 -13.99
C TYR A 146 -12.78 -26.83 -14.76
N ALA A 147 -14.08 -27.02 -15.00
CA ALA A 147 -14.63 -28.17 -15.69
C ALA A 147 -14.17 -28.31 -17.15
N ASP A 148 -13.71 -27.22 -17.77
CA ASP A 148 -13.13 -27.21 -19.12
C ASP A 148 -11.64 -27.66 -19.17
N GLY A 149 -11.08 -28.04 -18.02
CA GLY A 149 -9.70 -28.47 -17.86
C GLY A 149 -8.70 -27.33 -17.70
N SER A 150 -9.15 -26.07 -17.74
CA SER A 150 -8.30 -24.91 -17.49
C SER A 150 -8.10 -24.66 -16.00
N THR A 151 -7.13 -23.82 -15.67
CA THR A 151 -6.83 -23.41 -14.28
C THR A 151 -6.60 -21.90 -14.20
N THR A 152 -6.77 -21.34 -13.00
CA THR A 152 -6.26 -20.01 -12.63
C THR A 152 -5.53 -20.10 -11.31
N THR A 153 -4.57 -19.21 -11.08
CA THR A 153 -3.88 -19.10 -9.79
C THR A 153 -4.17 -17.76 -9.13
N ALA A 154 -4.33 -17.77 -7.82
CA ALA A 154 -4.49 -16.56 -7.02
C ALA A 154 -3.76 -16.71 -5.69
N GLY A 155 -3.37 -15.58 -5.09
CA GLY A 155 -2.71 -15.61 -3.78
C GLY A 155 -3.65 -16.09 -2.69
N LEU A 156 -3.18 -16.99 -1.82
CA LEU A 156 -3.79 -17.36 -0.56
C LEU A 156 -2.82 -16.99 0.56
N THR A 157 -3.28 -16.20 1.52
CA THR A 157 -2.45 -15.62 2.57
C THR A 157 -2.98 -15.97 3.95
N GLY A 158 -2.11 -16.04 4.96
CA GLY A 158 -2.46 -16.11 6.36
C GLY A 158 -1.56 -15.14 7.14
N ALA A 159 -2.15 -14.20 7.85
CA ALA A 159 -1.39 -13.34 8.74
C ALA A 159 -0.75 -14.16 9.86
N ASP A 160 0.38 -13.71 10.36
CA ASP A 160 1.00 -14.31 11.54
C ASP A 160 0.02 -14.30 12.70
N TRP A 161 -0.27 -15.49 13.26
CA TRP A 161 -1.21 -15.61 14.37
C TRP A 161 -0.78 -14.81 15.60
N TYR A 162 0.53 -14.61 15.75
CA TYR A 162 1.15 -13.89 16.86
C TYR A 162 1.06 -12.36 16.70
N ALA A 163 0.92 -11.86 15.49
CA ALA A 163 0.66 -10.45 15.23
C ALA A 163 -0.84 -10.19 15.48
N ALA A 164 -1.16 -9.67 16.65
CA ALA A 164 -2.54 -9.43 17.10
C ALA A 164 -3.40 -8.76 16.02
N GLY A 165 -4.47 -9.42 15.61
CA GLY A 165 -5.45 -8.92 14.65
C GLY A 165 -5.87 -10.00 13.68
N GLY A 166 -7.10 -10.41 13.74
CA GLY A 166 -7.77 -11.31 12.82
C GLY A 166 -9.26 -11.14 13.00
N SER A 167 -10.04 -11.59 12.03
CA SER A 167 -11.50 -11.55 12.11
C SER A 167 -12.04 -12.43 13.27
N LEU A 168 -11.25 -13.43 13.66
CA LEU A 168 -11.43 -14.18 14.90
C LEU A 168 -10.16 -14.03 15.73
N SER A 169 -10.27 -13.64 17.00
CA SER A 169 -9.14 -13.44 17.89
C SER A 169 -9.38 -14.03 19.27
N ALA A 170 -8.32 -14.50 19.90
CA ALA A 170 -8.31 -14.94 21.28
C ALA A 170 -7.30 -14.11 22.08
N PRO A 171 -7.61 -13.77 23.35
CA PRO A 171 -6.76 -12.89 24.15
C PRO A 171 -5.51 -13.58 24.71
N TYR A 172 -5.40 -14.89 24.58
CA TYR A 172 -4.25 -15.71 25.02
C TYR A 172 -4.12 -16.94 24.11
N ARG A 173 -3.02 -17.64 24.23
CA ARG A 173 -2.79 -18.96 23.62
C ARG A 173 -2.38 -19.98 24.70
N TYR A 174 -2.39 -21.24 24.36
CA TYR A 174 -1.86 -22.26 25.24
C TYR A 174 -0.42 -22.63 24.85
N GLY A 175 0.47 -22.71 25.83
CA GLY A 175 1.84 -23.18 25.67
C GLY A 175 1.95 -24.70 25.72
N PRO A 176 3.13 -25.25 25.34
CA PRO A 176 3.38 -26.70 25.34
C PRO A 176 3.29 -27.36 26.71
N ASP A 177 3.47 -26.59 27.79
CA ASP A 177 3.25 -27.01 29.18
C ASP A 177 1.79 -26.93 29.62
N GLY A 178 0.89 -26.48 28.73
CA GLY A 178 -0.51 -26.25 29.00
C GLY A 178 -0.82 -24.97 29.76
N ALA A 179 0.16 -24.14 30.05
CA ALA A 179 -0.05 -22.83 30.66
C ALA A 179 -0.66 -21.84 29.66
N LYS A 180 -1.39 -20.84 30.18
CA LYS A 180 -1.82 -19.70 29.38
C LYS A 180 -0.63 -18.77 29.15
N ASP A 181 -0.37 -18.44 27.90
CA ASP A 181 0.47 -17.35 27.49
C ASP A 181 -0.45 -16.18 27.10
N GLU A 182 -0.45 -15.10 27.87
CA GLU A 182 -1.33 -13.93 27.73
C GLU A 182 -1.00 -13.08 26.48
N HIS A 183 -0.70 -13.76 25.39
CA HIS A 183 -0.48 -13.14 24.10
C HIS A 183 -1.67 -13.40 23.16
N SER A 184 -2.25 -12.32 22.62
CA SER A 184 -3.39 -12.41 21.72
C SER A 184 -2.99 -13.08 20.40
N VAL A 185 -3.84 -13.98 19.91
CA VAL A 185 -3.65 -14.71 18.66
C VAL A 185 -4.88 -14.61 17.77
N GLY A 186 -4.71 -14.75 16.44
CA GLY A 186 -5.80 -14.51 15.50
C GLY A 186 -5.84 -15.41 14.28
N ILE A 187 -7.08 -15.56 13.74
CA ILE A 187 -7.38 -16.19 12.46
C ILE A 187 -8.04 -15.13 11.59
N GLY A 188 -7.50 -14.90 10.41
CA GLY A 188 -7.98 -13.90 9.46
C GLY A 188 -8.76 -14.51 8.30
N THR A 189 -9.31 -13.64 7.46
CA THR A 189 -9.94 -14.02 6.19
C THR A 189 -8.95 -13.83 5.02
N SER A 190 -8.99 -14.74 4.05
CA SER A 190 -8.27 -14.62 2.79
C SER A 190 -9.20 -14.96 1.63
N GLU A 191 -9.11 -14.21 0.52
CA GLU A 191 -9.97 -14.37 -0.64
C GLU A 191 -9.16 -14.87 -1.83
N VAL A 192 -9.59 -15.96 -2.43
CA VAL A 192 -9.08 -16.47 -3.71
C VAL A 192 -10.11 -16.15 -4.79
N TRP A 193 -9.70 -15.38 -5.78
CA TRP A 193 -10.55 -15.07 -6.93
C TRP A 193 -10.84 -16.34 -7.75
N VAL A 194 -12.13 -16.50 -8.15
CA VAL A 194 -12.61 -17.57 -9.03
C VAL A 194 -13.22 -16.93 -10.26
N ASP A 195 -12.95 -17.47 -11.45
CA ASP A 195 -13.52 -16.94 -12.69
C ASP A 195 -15.04 -17.18 -12.76
N PRO A 196 -15.86 -16.12 -12.67
CA PRO A 196 -17.32 -16.27 -12.66
C PRO A 196 -17.91 -16.74 -13.99
N GLN A 197 -17.10 -16.76 -15.06
CA GLN A 197 -17.51 -17.21 -16.39
C GLN A 197 -17.37 -18.72 -16.59
N ARG A 198 -16.59 -19.40 -15.71
CA ARG A 198 -16.28 -20.83 -15.79
C ARG A 198 -16.85 -21.61 -14.59
N GLU A 199 -17.15 -22.88 -14.80
CA GLU A 199 -17.60 -23.79 -13.73
C GLU A 199 -16.37 -24.26 -12.94
N ALA A 200 -16.23 -23.85 -11.69
CA ALA A 200 -15.16 -24.31 -10.81
C ALA A 200 -15.50 -25.68 -10.20
N ILE A 201 -14.49 -26.56 -10.16
CA ILE A 201 -14.64 -27.94 -9.67
C ILE A 201 -13.72 -28.28 -8.51
N ALA A 202 -12.61 -27.57 -8.33
CA ALA A 202 -11.69 -27.77 -7.21
C ALA A 202 -10.79 -26.57 -6.98
N VAL A 203 -10.19 -26.49 -5.78
CA VAL A 203 -9.07 -25.63 -5.43
C VAL A 203 -7.93 -26.51 -4.91
N THR A 204 -6.72 -26.30 -5.41
CA THR A 204 -5.50 -26.88 -4.83
C THR A 204 -4.83 -25.81 -3.97
N LEU A 205 -4.56 -26.12 -2.71
CA LEU A 205 -3.86 -25.24 -1.77
C LEU A 205 -2.39 -25.06 -2.21
N PRO A 206 -1.73 -23.95 -1.84
CA PRO A 206 -0.29 -23.83 -2.03
C PRO A 206 0.46 -24.88 -1.21
N THR A 207 1.73 -25.08 -1.54
CA THR A 207 2.64 -25.88 -0.72
C THR A 207 3.51 -24.93 0.09
N THR A 208 3.32 -24.93 1.42
CA THR A 208 4.16 -24.22 2.40
C THR A 208 4.98 -25.26 3.20
N HIS A 209 5.42 -24.91 4.40
CA HIS A 209 6.11 -25.86 5.29
C HIS A 209 5.11 -26.59 6.19
N ALA A 210 5.46 -27.79 6.63
CA ALA A 210 4.82 -28.42 7.78
C ALA A 210 5.13 -27.60 9.04
N PRO A 211 4.28 -27.64 10.09
CA PRO A 211 4.56 -26.95 11.34
C PRO A 211 5.89 -27.38 11.94
N GLU A 212 6.83 -26.46 12.02
CA GLU A 212 8.14 -26.62 12.60
C GLU A 212 8.62 -25.29 13.17
N ALA A 213 9.32 -25.29 14.27
CA ALA A 213 9.83 -24.09 14.91
C ALA A 213 10.67 -23.24 13.95
N ASN A 214 10.34 -21.96 13.86
CA ASN A 214 10.97 -20.98 12.96
C ASN A 214 10.75 -21.24 11.45
N GLN A 215 9.77 -22.05 11.08
CA GLN A 215 9.34 -22.24 9.69
C GLN A 215 7.92 -21.68 9.48
N THR A 216 7.76 -20.84 8.46
CA THR A 216 6.45 -20.26 8.16
C THR A 216 5.54 -21.29 7.51
N SER A 217 4.38 -21.56 8.15
CA SER A 217 3.36 -22.49 7.66
C SER A 217 2.04 -21.76 7.47
N LEU A 218 1.26 -22.15 6.47
CA LEU A 218 -0.08 -21.65 6.21
C LEU A 218 -1.12 -22.69 6.65
N HIS A 219 -2.05 -22.26 7.49
CA HIS A 219 -3.11 -23.07 8.03
C HIS A 219 -4.47 -22.60 7.53
N VAL A 220 -5.35 -23.54 7.14
CA VAL A 220 -6.71 -23.31 6.64
C VAL A 220 -7.71 -23.98 7.59
N PHE A 221 -8.59 -23.17 8.19
CA PHE A 221 -9.61 -23.64 9.14
C PHE A 221 -10.98 -23.84 8.50
N ALA A 222 -11.38 -23.02 7.53
CA ALA A 222 -12.66 -23.11 6.87
C ALA A 222 -12.63 -22.52 5.46
N LEU A 223 -13.62 -22.93 4.64
CA LEU A 223 -13.82 -22.46 3.27
C LEU A 223 -15.29 -22.13 3.04
N SER A 224 -15.57 -21.03 2.34
CA SER A 224 -16.89 -20.68 1.83
C SER A 224 -16.79 -20.15 0.41
N LEU A 225 -17.79 -20.42 -0.43
CA LEU A 225 -17.82 -20.04 -1.84
C LEU A 225 -18.90 -19.00 -2.09
N GLN A 226 -18.57 -17.92 -2.81
CA GLN A 226 -19.53 -16.92 -3.25
C GLN A 226 -20.09 -17.29 -4.63
N PRO A 227 -21.36 -17.76 -4.73
CA PRO A 227 -21.97 -18.04 -6.02
C PRO A 227 -22.23 -16.76 -6.82
N VAL A 228 -22.24 -16.89 -8.14
CA VAL A 228 -22.50 -15.80 -9.09
C VAL A 228 -24.01 -15.61 -9.32
N ALA A 229 -24.47 -14.37 -9.25
CA ALA A 229 -25.84 -14.01 -9.64
C ALA A 229 -25.99 -13.93 -11.18
N GLN A 230 -27.14 -14.30 -11.71
CA GLN A 230 -27.41 -14.12 -13.14
C GLN A 230 -27.76 -12.66 -13.45
N GLY A 231 -27.09 -12.07 -14.45
CA GLY A 231 -27.29 -10.67 -14.83
C GLY A 231 -26.37 -9.70 -14.07
N ARG A 232 -26.83 -8.48 -13.81
CA ARG A 232 -26.12 -7.47 -13.01
C ARG A 232 -26.42 -7.63 -11.54
N ALA A 233 -25.40 -7.75 -10.73
CA ALA A 233 -25.53 -7.85 -9.28
C ALA A 233 -24.31 -7.22 -8.61
N LEU A 234 -24.50 -6.50 -7.53
CA LEU A 234 -23.42 -5.86 -6.78
C LEU A 234 -23.46 -6.29 -5.32
N ILE A 235 -22.27 -6.50 -4.76
CA ILE A 235 -22.04 -6.58 -3.32
C ILE A 235 -21.40 -5.27 -2.88
N LEU A 236 -21.80 -4.78 -1.72
CA LEU A 236 -21.15 -3.68 -1.01
C LEU A 236 -20.64 -4.21 0.31
N ARG A 237 -19.36 -4.01 0.59
CA ARG A 237 -18.70 -4.49 1.82
C ARG A 237 -17.67 -3.51 2.32
N ASP A 238 -17.18 -3.72 3.54
CA ASP A 238 -16.10 -2.96 4.19
C ASP A 238 -16.39 -1.46 4.27
N ALA A 239 -17.66 -1.08 4.38
CA ALA A 239 -18.04 0.32 4.49
C ALA A 239 -17.68 0.87 5.87
N HIS A 240 -16.76 1.84 5.92
CA HIS A 240 -16.28 2.47 7.15
C HIS A 240 -15.89 3.94 6.91
N SER A 241 -15.97 4.74 7.97
CA SER A 241 -15.44 6.08 7.95
C SER A 241 -13.92 6.07 8.13
N THR A 242 -13.23 6.94 7.43
CA THR A 242 -11.79 7.16 7.59
C THR A 242 -11.52 8.51 8.24
N ASN A 243 -10.29 8.72 8.69
CA ASN A 243 -9.84 10.03 9.13
C ASN A 243 -9.15 10.84 8.00
N SER A 244 -9.20 10.34 6.77
CA SER A 244 -8.67 11.02 5.59
C SER A 244 -9.68 12.01 5.00
N LEU A 245 -9.18 13.09 4.43
CA LEU A 245 -9.98 14.09 3.74
C LEU A 245 -9.83 13.96 2.22
N LEU A 246 -10.92 14.14 1.49
CA LEU A 246 -10.88 14.22 0.04
C LEU A 246 -10.28 15.55 -0.41
N THR A 247 -9.24 15.52 -1.21
CA THR A 247 -8.51 16.71 -1.67
C THR A 247 -9.40 17.67 -2.47
N SER A 248 -10.40 17.13 -3.19
CA SER A 248 -11.35 17.90 -4.00
C SER A 248 -12.27 18.80 -3.19
N THR A 249 -12.71 18.35 -2.00
CA THR A 249 -13.76 19.03 -1.23
C THR A 249 -13.37 19.29 0.22
N GLY A 250 -12.28 18.71 0.72
CA GLY A 250 -11.94 18.70 2.15
C GLY A 250 -13.00 17.96 3.01
N ALA A 251 -13.79 17.09 2.39
CA ALA A 251 -14.79 16.28 3.07
C ALA A 251 -14.14 15.02 3.66
N GLN A 252 -14.64 14.55 4.81
CA GLN A 252 -14.23 13.27 5.36
C GLN A 252 -14.56 12.15 4.38
N SER A 253 -13.64 11.21 4.16
CA SER A 253 -13.86 10.04 3.33
C SER A 253 -14.57 8.93 4.11
N VAL A 254 -15.60 8.34 3.50
CA VAL A 254 -16.11 7.01 3.81
C VAL A 254 -15.66 6.09 2.69
N GLU A 255 -14.99 5.01 3.03
CA GLU A 255 -14.52 4.01 2.07
C GLU A 255 -15.46 2.80 2.07
N ALA A 256 -15.60 2.18 0.91
CA ALA A 256 -16.33 0.93 0.74
C ALA A 256 -15.80 0.18 -0.47
N THR A 257 -15.99 -1.15 -0.50
CA THR A 257 -15.66 -2.01 -1.63
C THR A 257 -16.94 -2.42 -2.34
N VAL A 258 -17.04 -2.13 -3.62
CA VAL A 258 -18.13 -2.57 -4.50
C VAL A 258 -17.61 -3.70 -5.38
N VAL A 259 -18.30 -4.84 -5.37
CA VAL A 259 -17.92 -6.05 -6.12
C VAL A 259 -19.01 -6.41 -7.11
N ASN A 260 -18.66 -6.70 -8.36
CA ASN A 260 -19.61 -7.24 -9.32
C ASN A 260 -19.77 -8.75 -9.12
N ALA A 261 -20.85 -9.11 -8.46
CA ALA A 261 -21.22 -10.51 -8.19
C ALA A 261 -22.09 -11.13 -9.28
N GLY A 262 -22.29 -10.43 -10.39
CA GLY A 262 -23.12 -10.86 -11.50
C GLY A 262 -22.35 -11.46 -12.68
N THR A 263 -23.08 -12.07 -13.61
CA THR A 263 -22.53 -12.54 -14.89
C THR A 263 -22.43 -11.43 -15.94
N ALA A 264 -23.05 -10.27 -15.71
CA ALA A 264 -23.02 -9.12 -16.61
C ALA A 264 -22.15 -8.00 -16.04
N ALA A 265 -21.41 -7.30 -16.90
CA ALA A 265 -20.60 -6.15 -16.50
C ALA A 265 -21.49 -4.95 -16.13
N VAL A 266 -20.98 -4.15 -15.20
CA VAL A 266 -21.40 -2.78 -14.96
C VAL A 266 -20.65 -1.87 -15.94
N LEU A 267 -21.36 -0.99 -16.63
CA LEU A 267 -20.83 -0.06 -17.62
C LEU A 267 -21.22 1.37 -17.25
N ALA A 268 -20.59 2.36 -17.87
CA ALA A 268 -20.88 3.78 -17.64
C ALA A 268 -22.38 4.14 -17.81
N GLY A 269 -23.05 3.51 -18.79
CA GLY A 269 -24.50 3.69 -19.02
C GLY A 269 -25.41 3.10 -17.94
N ASP A 270 -24.88 2.39 -16.94
CA ASP A 270 -25.64 1.92 -15.79
C ASP A 270 -25.75 2.99 -14.69
N ASP A 271 -25.02 4.10 -14.82
CA ASP A 271 -25.05 5.27 -13.92
C ASP A 271 -24.93 4.89 -12.44
N VAL A 272 -23.88 4.09 -12.13
CA VAL A 272 -23.68 3.57 -10.77
C VAL A 272 -23.06 4.63 -9.90
N SER A 273 -23.75 4.93 -8.78
CA SER A 273 -23.35 5.90 -7.76
C SER A 273 -23.40 5.30 -6.38
N VAL A 274 -22.45 5.66 -5.53
CA VAL A 274 -22.37 5.23 -4.12
C VAL A 274 -22.48 6.42 -3.20
N GLN A 275 -23.40 6.34 -2.24
CA GLN A 275 -23.74 7.44 -1.31
C GLN A 275 -23.87 6.92 0.11
N VAL A 276 -23.75 7.85 1.08
CA VAL A 276 -23.93 7.60 2.51
C VAL A 276 -25.15 8.35 3.00
N THR A 277 -26.05 7.65 3.70
CA THR A 277 -27.14 8.25 4.47
C THR A 277 -26.91 7.99 5.94
N VAL A 278 -26.67 9.06 6.72
CA VAL A 278 -26.39 8.96 8.16
C VAL A 278 -26.94 10.20 8.89
N PRO A 279 -27.54 10.03 10.08
CA PRO A 279 -27.89 11.18 10.92
C PRO A 279 -26.65 12.02 11.26
N GLY A 280 -26.76 13.33 11.20
CA GLY A 280 -25.67 14.25 11.57
C GLY A 280 -24.65 14.57 10.47
N ALA A 281 -24.67 13.89 9.32
CA ALA A 281 -23.85 14.23 8.17
C ALA A 281 -24.64 14.20 6.86
N ARG A 282 -24.00 14.62 5.78
CA ARG A 282 -24.53 14.50 4.40
C ARG A 282 -23.44 14.12 3.44
N THR A 283 -23.77 13.36 2.44
CA THR A 283 -22.88 13.14 1.28
C THR A 283 -22.73 14.47 0.52
N VAL A 284 -21.49 14.85 0.23
CA VAL A 284 -21.14 16.03 -0.56
C VAL A 284 -20.40 15.64 -1.84
N GLU A 285 -19.82 14.45 -1.87
CA GLU A 285 -19.14 13.88 -3.04
C GLU A 285 -19.47 12.38 -3.11
N PRO A 286 -20.48 11.98 -3.92
CA PRO A 286 -20.77 10.58 -4.17
C PRO A 286 -19.65 9.98 -5.02
N ALA A 287 -19.38 8.68 -4.83
CA ALA A 287 -18.50 7.94 -5.72
C ALA A 287 -19.27 7.41 -6.93
N ALA A 288 -18.58 7.28 -8.08
CA ALA A 288 -19.12 6.71 -9.31
C ALA A 288 -18.32 5.48 -9.75
N ILE A 289 -19.02 4.54 -10.40
CA ILE A 289 -18.40 3.36 -11.03
C ILE A 289 -18.80 3.32 -12.49
N HIS A 290 -17.83 3.45 -13.39
CA HIS A 290 -18.06 3.45 -14.83
C HIS A 290 -17.78 2.11 -15.49
N ARG A 291 -16.95 1.27 -14.84
CA ARG A 291 -16.63 -0.06 -15.32
C ARG A 291 -16.36 -1.01 -14.15
N LEU A 292 -17.03 -2.16 -14.17
CA LEU A 292 -16.75 -3.25 -13.25
C LEU A 292 -17.17 -4.56 -13.94
N ASP A 293 -16.22 -5.33 -14.42
CA ASP A 293 -16.48 -6.59 -15.09
C ASP A 293 -16.81 -7.71 -14.05
N PRO A 294 -17.44 -8.84 -14.43
CA PRO A 294 -17.77 -9.92 -13.52
C PRO A 294 -16.60 -10.36 -12.64
N GLY A 295 -16.80 -10.45 -11.33
CA GLY A 295 -15.78 -10.80 -10.35
C GLY A 295 -14.75 -9.69 -10.07
N GLU A 296 -14.92 -8.48 -10.61
CA GLU A 296 -14.07 -7.35 -10.28
C GLU A 296 -14.60 -6.57 -9.09
N GLN A 297 -13.69 -5.89 -8.41
CA GLN A 297 -14.02 -5.00 -7.30
C GLN A 297 -13.40 -3.63 -7.47
N ALA A 298 -14.06 -2.62 -6.92
CA ALA A 298 -13.59 -1.25 -6.85
C ALA A 298 -13.71 -0.74 -5.41
N ARG A 299 -12.60 -0.28 -4.85
CA ARG A 299 -12.61 0.52 -3.62
C ARG A 299 -13.02 1.93 -3.97
N VAL A 300 -14.08 2.42 -3.35
CA VAL A 300 -14.67 3.73 -3.60
C VAL A 300 -14.56 4.62 -2.38
N ARG A 301 -14.48 5.93 -2.62
CA ARG A 301 -14.45 6.98 -1.59
C ARG A 301 -15.61 7.90 -1.76
N ILE A 302 -16.38 8.08 -0.69
CA ILE A 302 -17.56 8.92 -0.63
C ILE A 302 -17.28 10.07 0.34
N GLY A 303 -17.37 11.29 -0.12
CA GLY A 303 -17.16 12.48 0.73
C GLY A 303 -18.40 12.80 1.55
N ILE A 304 -18.25 12.85 2.87
CA ILE A 304 -19.28 13.30 3.80
C ILE A 304 -18.84 14.55 4.56
N ARG A 305 -19.83 15.34 4.96
CA ARG A 305 -19.59 16.53 5.80
C ARG A 305 -20.61 16.59 6.93
N ASN A 306 -20.14 16.83 8.14
CA ASN A 306 -20.99 16.99 9.31
C ASN A 306 -21.99 18.13 9.10
N ARG A 307 -23.20 17.95 9.61
CA ARG A 307 -24.21 19.01 9.73
C ARG A 307 -23.87 19.90 10.94
N THR A 308 -24.33 21.12 10.90
CA THR A 308 -24.21 22.05 12.04
C THR A 308 -24.74 21.40 13.33
N GLY A 309 -23.92 21.41 14.37
CA GLY A 309 -24.25 20.81 15.68
C GLY A 309 -23.78 19.36 15.84
N THR A 310 -23.21 18.73 14.82
CA THR A 310 -22.59 17.40 14.96
C THR A 310 -21.10 17.57 15.28
N ALA A 311 -20.70 17.17 16.47
CA ALA A 311 -19.30 17.21 16.89
C ALA A 311 -18.44 16.18 16.13
N PRO A 312 -17.15 16.51 15.83
CA PRO A 312 -16.22 15.52 15.29
C PRO A 312 -16.10 14.31 16.21
N GLY A 313 -15.98 13.11 15.61
CA GLY A 313 -15.92 11.84 16.34
C GLY A 313 -17.28 11.28 16.79
N THR A 314 -18.38 11.95 16.47
CA THR A 314 -19.73 11.42 16.78
C THR A 314 -19.97 10.13 16.02
N SER A 315 -20.21 9.03 16.75
CA SER A 315 -20.50 7.71 16.17
C SER A 315 -21.99 7.54 15.90
N GLN A 316 -22.36 7.20 14.66
CA GLN A 316 -23.75 7.05 14.21
C GLN A 316 -23.92 5.80 13.32
N ASP A 317 -25.08 5.17 13.38
CA ASP A 317 -25.45 4.13 12.44
C ASP A 317 -25.88 4.78 11.13
N GLY A 318 -25.21 4.38 10.04
CA GLY A 318 -25.46 4.85 8.70
C GLY A 318 -25.72 3.73 7.71
N VAL A 319 -26.16 4.09 6.52
CA VAL A 319 -26.35 3.18 5.41
C VAL A 319 -25.57 3.69 4.22
N VAL A 320 -24.65 2.88 3.71
CA VAL A 320 -24.01 3.10 2.41
C VAL A 320 -24.87 2.40 1.36
N THR A 321 -25.19 3.10 0.28
CA THR A 321 -26.09 2.64 -0.77
C THR A 321 -25.43 2.78 -2.12
N VAL A 322 -25.44 1.69 -2.90
CA VAL A 322 -25.12 1.69 -4.33
C VAL A 322 -26.42 1.75 -5.12
N THR A 323 -26.54 2.75 -5.96
CA THR A 323 -27.67 2.88 -6.91
C THR A 323 -27.16 2.77 -8.34
N GLY A 324 -27.99 2.27 -9.23
CA GLY A 324 -27.72 2.27 -10.67
C GLY A 324 -29.00 2.36 -11.47
N ARG A 325 -29.06 3.24 -12.45
CA ARG A 325 -30.28 3.56 -13.23
C ARG A 325 -31.50 3.88 -12.36
N GLY A 326 -31.27 4.60 -11.24
CA GLY A 326 -32.32 4.98 -10.31
C GLY A 326 -32.83 3.90 -9.38
N ALA A 327 -32.31 2.68 -9.43
CA ALA A 327 -32.65 1.57 -8.53
C ALA A 327 -31.53 1.26 -7.55
N THR A 328 -31.88 0.80 -6.35
CA THR A 328 -30.89 0.31 -5.38
C THR A 328 -30.34 -1.03 -5.83
N ALA A 329 -29.01 -1.11 -5.96
CA ALA A 329 -28.28 -2.31 -6.35
C ALA A 329 -27.71 -3.07 -5.13
N ALA A 330 -27.20 -2.35 -4.12
CA ALA A 330 -26.67 -2.93 -2.90
C ALA A 330 -26.73 -1.91 -1.75
N THR A 331 -26.79 -2.41 -0.51
CA THR A 331 -26.72 -1.58 0.70
C THR A 331 -25.90 -2.28 1.78
N GLN A 332 -25.22 -1.49 2.60
CA GLN A 332 -24.55 -1.96 3.81
C GLN A 332 -24.84 -1.00 4.96
N ARG A 333 -25.20 -1.56 6.11
CA ARG A 333 -25.26 -0.81 7.37
C ARG A 333 -23.88 -0.78 7.99
N SER A 334 -23.48 0.37 8.50
CA SER A 334 -22.18 0.52 9.15
C SER A 334 -22.24 1.56 10.25
N ARG A 335 -21.48 1.34 11.30
CA ARG A 335 -21.25 2.31 12.36
C ARG A 335 -20.18 3.28 11.87
N LEU A 336 -20.53 4.56 11.68
CA LEU A 336 -19.65 5.58 11.12
C LEU A 336 -19.27 6.61 12.18
N SER A 337 -18.01 6.98 12.25
CA SER A 337 -17.51 8.12 12.99
C SER A 337 -17.58 9.36 12.11
N LEU A 338 -18.27 10.42 12.55
CA LEU A 338 -18.57 11.63 11.78
C LEU A 338 -17.60 12.76 12.12
N GLY A 339 -16.84 13.22 11.15
CA GLY A 339 -15.77 14.19 11.33
C GLY A 339 -14.55 13.59 12.04
N VAL A 340 -13.41 14.21 11.85
CA VAL A 340 -12.14 13.74 12.42
C VAL A 340 -11.93 14.41 13.77
N ALA A 341 -12.06 13.63 14.86
CA ALA A 341 -11.77 14.09 16.23
C ALA A 341 -10.27 14.34 16.43
N ASP A 342 -9.91 15.01 17.52
CA ASP A 342 -8.51 15.09 17.92
C ASP A 342 -8.02 13.73 18.44
N TYR A 343 -6.82 13.37 18.01
CA TYR A 343 -6.17 12.14 18.44
C TYR A 343 -5.74 12.26 19.90
N GLN A 344 -5.96 11.18 20.64
CA GLN A 344 -5.48 11.03 22.00
C GLN A 344 -4.18 10.22 21.99
N PRO A 345 -3.30 10.40 22.99
CA PRO A 345 -2.02 9.70 23.06
C PRO A 345 -2.22 8.23 23.50
N THR A 346 -2.95 7.47 22.73
CA THR A 346 -3.19 6.03 22.92
C THR A 346 -3.17 5.32 21.57
N GLU A 347 -2.66 4.11 21.51
CA GLU A 347 -2.63 3.33 20.27
C GLU A 347 -4.04 3.12 19.69
N THR A 348 -5.04 2.93 20.54
CA THR A 348 -6.45 2.82 20.11
C THR A 348 -6.93 4.08 19.36
N SER A 349 -6.54 5.28 19.81
CA SER A 349 -6.90 6.50 19.10
C SER A 349 -6.10 6.67 17.81
N LEU A 350 -4.81 6.35 17.85
CA LEU A 350 -3.92 6.43 16.68
C LEU A 350 -4.32 5.44 15.59
N SER A 351 -4.84 4.26 15.93
CA SER A 351 -5.29 3.25 14.97
C SER A 351 -6.45 3.70 14.06
N GLY A 352 -7.10 4.82 14.40
CA GLY A 352 -8.04 5.49 13.50
C GLY A 352 -7.38 6.28 12.36
N HIS A 353 -6.07 6.51 12.40
CA HIS A 353 -5.32 7.17 11.32
C HIS A 353 -5.01 6.17 10.20
N GLN A 354 -4.86 6.66 8.98
CA GLN A 354 -4.58 5.84 7.80
C GLN A 354 -3.67 6.61 6.85
N ALA A 355 -2.88 5.87 6.06
CA ALA A 355 -2.09 6.46 5.00
C ALA A 355 -2.96 7.32 4.07
N PRO A 356 -2.59 8.58 3.81
CA PRO A 356 -3.40 9.49 3.02
C PRO A 356 -3.42 9.13 1.54
N TYR A 357 -4.43 9.65 0.82
CA TYR A 357 -4.57 9.35 -0.60
C TYR A 357 -3.34 9.73 -1.42
N TRP A 358 -2.70 10.87 -1.11
CA TRP A 358 -1.49 11.28 -1.82
C TRP A 358 -0.40 10.20 -1.75
N PHE A 359 -0.23 9.54 -0.59
CA PHE A 359 0.76 8.49 -0.41
C PHE A 359 0.40 7.22 -1.20
N HIS A 360 -0.91 6.88 -1.26
CA HIS A 360 -1.38 5.80 -2.12
C HIS A 360 -1.17 6.08 -3.61
N SER A 361 -1.25 7.34 -4.04
CA SER A 361 -1.13 7.77 -5.44
C SER A 361 0.30 7.96 -5.88
N ALA A 362 1.18 8.36 -4.97
CA ALA A 362 2.54 8.82 -5.24
C ALA A 362 3.44 7.74 -5.86
N LYS A 363 3.40 6.53 -5.38
CA LYS A 363 4.08 5.33 -5.92
C LYS A 363 5.60 5.37 -5.94
N PHE A 364 6.23 6.52 -6.18
CA PHE A 364 7.67 6.68 -6.33
C PHE A 364 8.17 7.87 -5.53
N GLY A 365 9.18 7.64 -4.66
CA GLY A 365 9.84 8.65 -3.86
C GLY A 365 11.36 8.52 -3.91
N ILE A 366 12.05 9.58 -3.48
CA ILE A 366 13.51 9.60 -3.32
C ILE A 366 13.85 9.62 -1.84
N PHE A 367 14.59 8.62 -1.39
CA PHE A 367 15.22 8.59 -0.08
C PHE A 367 16.60 9.25 -0.16
N ILE A 368 17.04 9.91 0.90
CA ILE A 368 18.31 10.63 0.88
C ILE A 368 19.04 10.34 2.20
N HIS A 369 20.06 9.49 2.13
CA HIS A 369 20.96 9.24 3.26
C HIS A 369 22.15 10.16 3.19
N TRP A 370 22.14 11.22 4.02
CA TRP A 370 23.17 12.25 4.04
C TRP A 370 23.49 12.70 5.46
N GLY A 371 24.77 12.71 5.81
CA GLY A 371 25.23 13.03 7.15
C GLY A 371 26.76 13.00 7.25
N VAL A 372 27.28 12.97 8.47
CA VAL A 372 28.73 12.94 8.74
C VAL A 372 29.40 11.69 8.12
N TYR A 373 28.71 10.58 8.04
CA TYR A 373 29.16 9.35 7.36
C TYR A 373 29.46 9.54 5.86
N SER A 374 28.94 10.59 5.24
CA SER A 374 29.29 10.94 3.86
C SER A 374 30.71 11.48 3.71
N VAL A 375 31.43 11.73 4.83
CA VAL A 375 32.85 12.18 4.81
C VAL A 375 33.79 10.99 4.60
N PRO A 376 33.79 9.94 5.46
CA PRO A 376 34.56 8.74 5.16
C PRO A 376 34.02 8.03 3.93
N ALA A 377 32.70 8.03 3.70
CA ALA A 377 32.04 7.54 2.51
C ALA A 377 32.56 6.15 2.10
N TRP A 378 32.66 5.23 3.03
CA TRP A 378 33.28 3.93 2.77
C TRP A 378 32.62 2.80 3.56
N ALA A 379 32.43 1.69 2.90
CA ALA A 379 32.16 0.38 3.48
C ALA A 379 32.70 -0.68 2.51
N PRO A 380 32.98 -1.92 2.99
CA PRO A 380 33.34 -3.01 2.08
C PRO A 380 32.17 -3.33 1.17
N VAL A 381 32.39 -3.20 -0.15
CA VAL A 381 31.33 -3.35 -1.17
C VAL A 381 30.66 -4.71 -1.08
N GLY A 382 29.33 -4.72 -1.06
CA GLY A 382 28.52 -5.93 -1.10
C GLY A 382 28.27 -6.59 0.27
N THR A 383 28.78 -6.02 1.37
CA THR A 383 28.65 -6.64 2.68
C THR A 383 28.12 -5.71 3.77
N GLN A 384 28.29 -4.41 3.64
CA GLN A 384 27.94 -3.44 4.69
C GLN A 384 27.53 -2.08 4.11
N TYR A 385 26.85 -1.28 4.93
CA TYR A 385 26.34 0.06 4.62
C TYR A 385 27.33 1.16 5.04
N ALA A 386 27.59 2.14 4.19
CA ALA A 386 28.50 3.25 4.48
C ALA A 386 28.00 4.15 5.61
N GLU A 387 26.69 4.30 5.78
CA GLU A 387 26.08 5.08 6.86
C GLU A 387 26.23 4.44 8.25
N TRP A 388 26.64 3.17 8.32
CA TRP A 388 26.98 2.46 9.56
C TRP A 388 28.46 2.58 9.94
N TYR A 389 29.22 3.45 9.27
CA TYR A 389 30.66 3.55 9.43
C TYR A 389 31.13 3.67 10.88
N TRP A 390 30.46 4.51 11.72
CA TRP A 390 30.86 4.70 13.09
C TRP A 390 30.69 3.45 13.96
N ASP A 391 29.59 2.75 13.80
CA ASP A 391 29.34 1.48 14.48
C ASP A 391 30.36 0.41 14.06
N GLN A 392 30.53 0.26 12.75
CA GLN A 392 31.40 -0.75 12.16
C GLN A 392 32.89 -0.54 12.47
N MET A 393 33.34 0.70 12.61
CA MET A 393 34.74 0.98 12.99
C MET A 393 35.06 0.61 14.44
N GLN A 394 34.05 0.32 15.27
CA GLN A 394 34.25 -0.12 16.66
C GLN A 394 34.59 -1.62 16.78
N ASP A 395 34.26 -2.44 15.78
CA ASP A 395 34.52 -3.88 15.79
C ASP A 395 35.88 -4.23 15.15
N PRO A 396 36.86 -4.74 15.93
CA PRO A 396 38.17 -5.14 15.40
C PRO A 396 38.12 -6.21 14.30
N ASN A 397 37.01 -6.96 14.19
CA ASN A 397 36.82 -7.99 13.15
C ASN A 397 36.21 -7.43 11.87
N ASN A 398 35.73 -6.18 11.91
CA ASN A 398 35.11 -5.54 10.77
C ASN A 398 36.19 -4.87 9.87
N PRO A 399 36.12 -5.02 8.54
CA PRO A 399 37.05 -4.35 7.64
C PRO A 399 37.11 -2.83 7.79
N THR A 400 36.02 -2.20 8.22
CA THR A 400 35.96 -0.75 8.48
C THR A 400 36.92 -0.31 9.59
N TYR A 401 37.14 -1.17 10.60
CA TYR A 401 38.12 -0.91 11.66
C TYR A 401 39.55 -0.77 11.09
N ALA A 402 39.99 -1.72 10.29
CA ALA A 402 41.31 -1.66 9.65
C ALA A 402 41.41 -0.49 8.67
N HIS A 403 40.37 -0.28 7.85
CA HIS A 403 40.32 0.83 6.89
C HIS A 403 40.43 2.20 7.59
N HIS A 404 39.74 2.38 8.70
CA HIS A 404 39.79 3.65 9.44
C HIS A 404 41.21 3.91 9.99
N ARG A 405 41.81 2.91 10.66
CA ARG A 405 43.18 3.01 11.17
C ARG A 405 44.18 3.32 10.06
N ASP A 406 44.13 2.60 8.96
CA ASP A 406 45.09 2.68 7.88
C ASP A 406 44.97 4.01 7.07
N THR A 407 43.74 4.58 7.04
CA THR A 407 43.45 5.82 6.29
C THR A 407 43.62 7.08 7.13
N TYR A 408 43.17 7.04 8.41
CA TYR A 408 43.09 8.23 9.28
C TYR A 408 44.01 8.16 10.48
N GLY A 409 44.45 6.96 10.87
CA GLY A 409 45.26 6.72 12.05
C GLY A 409 44.45 6.43 13.32
N GLU A 410 45.14 5.84 14.32
CA GLU A 410 44.51 5.36 15.54
C GLU A 410 43.95 6.48 16.45
N ASN A 411 44.40 7.71 16.31
CA ASN A 411 43.98 8.85 17.12
C ASN A 411 42.85 9.68 16.49
N PHE A 412 42.40 9.35 15.28
CA PHE A 412 41.32 10.07 14.60
C PHE A 412 39.97 9.50 15.02
N ALA A 413 39.20 10.33 15.73
CA ALA A 413 37.85 9.93 16.17
C ALA A 413 36.80 10.19 15.09
N TYR A 414 35.65 9.54 15.17
CA TYR A 414 34.56 9.79 14.21
C TYR A 414 34.13 11.26 14.17
N ASP A 415 34.06 11.93 15.31
CA ASP A 415 33.66 13.34 15.37
C ASP A 415 34.66 14.31 14.69
N ASP A 416 35.91 13.87 14.42
CA ASP A 416 36.84 14.63 13.62
C ASP A 416 36.41 14.75 12.14
N PHE A 417 35.42 13.94 11.72
CA PHE A 417 34.77 14.12 10.41
C PHE A 417 33.79 15.29 10.37
N ILE A 418 33.19 15.71 11.50
CA ILE A 418 32.17 16.77 11.53
C ILE A 418 32.63 18.06 10.83
N PRO A 419 33.86 18.62 11.06
CA PRO A 419 34.31 19.80 10.34
C PRO A 419 34.50 19.59 8.83
N ARG A 420 34.60 18.33 8.38
CA ARG A 420 34.78 17.96 6.97
C ARG A 420 33.45 17.72 6.25
N PHE A 421 32.36 17.63 6.98
CA PHE A 421 31.01 17.65 6.43
C PHE A 421 30.63 19.10 6.14
N THR A 422 30.89 19.57 4.93
CA THR A 422 30.88 21.01 4.61
C THR A 422 29.60 21.47 3.91
N ALA A 423 28.97 20.60 3.14
CA ALA A 423 27.80 20.93 2.30
C ALA A 423 28.00 22.21 1.43
N GLU A 424 29.24 22.57 1.11
CA GLU A 424 29.58 23.84 0.42
C GLU A 424 29.02 23.93 -1.00
N LYS A 425 28.74 22.77 -1.62
CA LYS A 425 28.17 22.69 -2.98
C LYS A 425 26.67 22.25 -2.93
N PHE A 426 26.10 22.20 -1.74
CA PHE A 426 24.68 21.88 -1.62
C PHE A 426 23.83 22.99 -2.22
N ASP A 427 23.17 22.67 -3.32
CA ASP A 427 22.16 23.50 -3.97
C ASP A 427 20.80 22.81 -3.85
N PRO A 428 19.98 23.20 -2.86
CA PRO A 428 18.69 22.54 -2.59
C PRO A 428 17.71 22.67 -3.76
N ARG A 429 17.83 23.72 -4.60
CA ARG A 429 17.03 23.87 -5.80
C ARG A 429 17.35 22.77 -6.81
N SER A 430 18.63 22.56 -7.10
CA SER A 430 19.04 21.54 -8.07
C SER A 430 18.64 20.12 -7.62
N TRP A 431 18.62 19.86 -6.30
CA TRP A 431 18.17 18.59 -5.77
C TRP A 431 16.69 18.36 -6.02
N VAL A 432 15.83 19.29 -5.62
CA VAL A 432 14.38 19.10 -5.78
C VAL A 432 13.94 19.09 -7.24
N GLU A 433 14.63 19.86 -8.11
CA GLU A 433 14.40 19.79 -9.55
C GLU A 433 14.82 18.42 -10.13
N LEU A 434 15.94 17.83 -9.66
CA LEU A 434 16.35 16.48 -10.03
C LEU A 434 15.32 15.43 -9.59
N PHE A 435 14.77 15.55 -8.37
CA PHE A 435 13.74 14.62 -7.88
C PHE A 435 12.46 14.69 -8.70
N ARG A 436 12.00 15.91 -9.02
CA ARG A 436 10.88 16.11 -9.94
C ARG A 436 11.17 15.51 -11.33
N ASP A 437 12.36 15.79 -11.87
CA ASP A 437 12.76 15.32 -13.19
C ASP A 437 12.94 13.80 -13.24
N ALA A 438 13.22 13.16 -12.09
CA ALA A 438 13.19 11.72 -11.90
C ALA A 438 11.75 11.13 -11.88
N GLY A 439 10.73 11.98 -11.78
CA GLY A 439 9.33 11.58 -11.64
C GLY A 439 8.90 11.26 -10.23
N ALA A 440 9.71 11.55 -9.21
CA ALA A 440 9.32 11.34 -7.81
C ALA A 440 8.13 12.23 -7.44
N GLN A 441 7.30 11.72 -6.53
CA GLN A 441 6.15 12.46 -5.98
C GLN A 441 6.41 12.90 -4.53
N TYR A 442 7.41 12.36 -3.89
CA TYR A 442 7.85 12.74 -2.56
C TYR A 442 9.35 12.47 -2.39
N HIS A 443 9.93 13.10 -1.37
CA HIS A 443 11.29 12.84 -0.94
C HIS A 443 11.36 12.72 0.58
N VAL A 444 12.32 11.95 1.08
CA VAL A 444 12.57 11.72 2.50
C VAL A 444 14.05 11.93 2.78
N LEU A 445 14.39 12.96 3.57
CA LEU A 445 15.77 13.25 3.98
C LEU A 445 16.03 12.69 5.38
N THR A 446 17.20 12.07 5.60
CA THR A 446 17.69 11.77 6.95
C THR A 446 17.80 13.07 7.74
N SER A 447 16.88 13.30 8.69
CA SER A 447 17.01 14.45 9.61
C SER A 447 18.14 14.21 10.60
N LYS A 448 18.23 12.99 11.12
CA LYS A 448 19.27 12.49 12.02
C LYS A 448 19.36 10.98 11.82
N HIS A 449 20.56 10.44 11.55
CA HIS A 449 20.82 9.01 11.55
C HIS A 449 21.27 8.52 12.94
N HIS A 450 21.66 7.26 13.08
CA HIS A 450 21.98 6.63 14.38
C HIS A 450 23.21 7.25 15.06
N GLU A 451 24.09 7.97 14.34
CA GLU A 451 25.22 8.68 14.89
C GLU A 451 24.84 9.98 15.63
N GLY A 452 23.55 10.36 15.57
CA GLY A 452 22.98 11.44 16.33
C GLY A 452 23.30 12.86 15.84
N PHE A 453 23.85 13.02 14.60
CA PHE A 453 24.11 14.34 14.06
C PHE A 453 22.87 14.90 13.35
N ALA A 454 22.28 15.95 13.94
CA ALA A 454 21.05 16.57 13.44
C ALA A 454 21.32 17.51 12.27
N LEU A 455 20.58 17.40 11.17
CA LEU A 455 20.71 18.26 9.99
C LEU A 455 19.92 19.58 10.10
N TRP A 456 19.30 19.87 11.25
CA TRP A 456 18.53 21.10 11.54
C TRP A 456 19.03 21.79 12.83
N ASP A 457 18.55 23.00 13.10
CA ASP A 457 18.90 23.80 14.27
C ASP A 457 18.14 23.30 15.54
N THR A 458 18.42 22.05 15.94
CA THR A 458 17.82 21.54 17.18
C THR A 458 18.28 22.37 18.38
N LYS A 459 17.35 22.60 19.31
CA LYS A 459 17.62 23.32 20.58
C LYS A 459 17.99 22.38 21.70
N VAL A 460 17.85 21.09 21.46
CA VAL A 460 18.10 20.02 22.45
C VAL A 460 19.59 19.77 22.61
N SER A 461 20.35 19.91 21.53
CA SER A 461 21.79 19.58 21.49
C SER A 461 22.55 20.50 20.52
N ASP A 462 23.82 20.76 20.82
CA ASP A 462 24.70 21.47 19.87
C ASP A 462 25.30 20.53 18.80
N ARG A 463 25.01 19.20 18.87
CA ARG A 463 25.42 18.22 17.85
C ARG A 463 24.52 18.32 16.61
N ASN A 464 24.69 19.42 15.89
CA ASN A 464 23.84 19.72 14.72
C ASN A 464 24.57 20.53 13.64
N ALA A 465 24.04 20.51 12.41
CA ALA A 465 24.60 21.12 11.22
C ALA A 465 24.65 22.66 11.27
N VAL A 466 23.90 23.32 12.15
CA VAL A 466 23.94 24.78 12.32
C VAL A 466 25.08 25.20 13.26
N LYS A 467 25.34 24.41 14.28
CA LYS A 467 26.40 24.67 15.27
C LYS A 467 27.76 24.13 14.84
N MET A 468 27.76 23.07 14.03
CA MET A 468 28.95 22.33 13.60
C MET A 468 28.94 22.10 12.08
N GLY A 469 30.07 21.66 11.52
CA GLY A 469 30.18 21.33 10.10
C GLY A 469 29.67 22.42 9.17
N PRO A 470 28.57 22.23 8.44
CA PRO A 470 28.08 23.14 7.38
C PRO A 470 27.74 24.55 7.84
N LYS A 471 27.37 24.75 9.12
CA LYS A 471 26.81 25.99 9.67
C LYS A 471 25.50 26.42 8.98
N ARG A 472 24.69 25.45 8.57
CA ARG A 472 23.45 25.62 7.80
C ARG A 472 22.38 24.72 8.34
N ASP A 473 21.12 25.16 8.25
CA ASP A 473 19.94 24.34 8.46
C ASP A 473 19.55 23.67 7.13
N LEU A 474 20.04 22.45 6.93
CA LEU A 474 19.92 21.74 5.65
C LEU A 474 18.50 21.30 5.36
N ILE A 475 17.72 20.95 6.41
CA ILE A 475 16.30 20.57 6.26
C ILE A 475 15.50 21.80 5.83
N LYS A 476 15.68 22.94 6.51
CA LYS A 476 14.98 24.18 6.17
C LYS A 476 15.21 24.55 4.73
N GLU A 477 16.48 24.57 4.30
CA GLU A 477 16.84 24.95 2.95
C GLU A 477 16.24 24.03 1.89
N LEU A 478 16.27 22.70 2.11
CA LEU A 478 15.67 21.75 1.19
C LEU A 478 14.14 21.90 1.12
N PHE A 479 13.47 22.02 2.26
CA PHE A 479 12.01 22.13 2.32
C PHE A 479 11.52 23.47 1.74
N GLU A 480 12.23 24.58 1.99
CA GLU A 480 11.91 25.88 1.38
C GLU A 480 12.09 25.83 -0.15
N ALA A 481 13.17 25.19 -0.63
CA ALA A 481 13.37 24.98 -2.06
C ALA A 481 12.27 24.10 -2.68
N SER A 482 11.90 23.00 -2.01
CA SER A 482 10.80 22.12 -2.44
C SER A 482 9.47 22.89 -2.53
N ARG A 483 9.09 23.62 -1.48
CA ARG A 483 7.86 24.44 -1.50
C ARG A 483 7.86 25.49 -2.60
N ARG A 484 9.02 26.02 -2.98
CA ARG A 484 9.13 27.11 -3.97
C ARG A 484 9.22 26.60 -5.40
N TYR A 485 9.99 25.56 -5.68
CA TYR A 485 10.35 25.14 -7.04
C TYR A 485 9.63 23.85 -7.49
N THR A 486 9.19 23.04 -6.53
CA THR A 486 8.50 21.76 -6.76
C THR A 486 7.40 21.56 -5.72
N PRO A 487 6.41 22.49 -5.64
CA PRO A 487 5.36 22.45 -4.60
C PRO A 487 4.51 21.18 -4.64
N GLU A 488 4.52 20.46 -5.76
CA GLU A 488 3.85 19.18 -5.95
C GLU A 488 4.54 18.01 -5.23
N LEU A 489 5.84 18.14 -4.90
CA LEU A 489 6.55 17.10 -4.16
C LEU A 489 6.20 17.14 -2.67
N HIS A 490 5.74 16.01 -2.15
CA HIS A 490 5.56 15.86 -0.71
C HIS A 490 6.91 15.70 0.01
N ARG A 491 7.00 16.20 1.22
CA ARG A 491 8.24 16.33 2.00
C ARG A 491 8.22 15.43 3.21
N GLY A 492 9.15 14.50 3.27
CA GLY A 492 9.33 13.57 4.36
C GLY A 492 10.67 13.74 5.06
N LEU A 493 10.72 13.28 6.30
CA LEU A 493 11.91 13.19 7.11
C LEU A 493 12.07 11.78 7.68
N TYR A 494 13.27 11.22 7.53
CA TYR A 494 13.70 10.07 8.28
C TYR A 494 14.19 10.52 9.66
N PHE A 495 13.89 9.76 10.69
CA PHE A 495 14.36 10.00 12.05
C PHE A 495 14.77 8.69 12.71
N SER A 496 16.05 8.57 13.08
CA SER A 496 16.50 7.47 13.92
C SER A 496 15.97 7.63 15.34
N MET A 497 15.24 6.62 15.83
CA MET A 497 14.73 6.63 17.19
C MET A 497 15.87 6.53 18.24
N PRO A 498 16.85 5.61 18.12
CA PRO A 498 18.03 5.58 19.00
C PRO A 498 19.17 6.46 18.46
N GLU A 499 20.18 6.64 19.30
CA GLU A 499 21.54 7.10 18.95
C GLU A 499 22.55 6.14 19.55
N TRP A 500 23.46 5.62 18.75
CA TRP A 500 24.42 4.59 19.16
C TRP A 500 25.30 4.99 20.36
N PHE A 501 25.72 6.27 20.38
CA PHE A 501 26.73 6.74 21.32
C PHE A 501 26.24 7.85 22.24
N ASN A 502 24.92 8.06 22.31
CA ASN A 502 24.33 8.99 23.27
C ASN A 502 24.34 8.36 24.67
N PRO A 503 25.06 8.94 25.64
CA PRO A 503 25.19 8.35 26.98
C PRO A 503 23.87 8.20 27.74
N ASP A 504 22.84 8.99 27.38
CA ASP A 504 21.52 8.95 28.02
C ASP A 504 20.57 7.94 27.37
N ASN A 505 20.95 7.31 26.25
CA ASN A 505 20.10 6.31 25.61
C ASN A 505 20.17 4.96 26.37
N PRO A 506 19.08 4.52 27.03
CA PRO A 506 19.10 3.32 27.87
C PRO A 506 19.13 2.02 27.08
N TRP A 507 18.84 2.07 25.78
CA TRP A 507 18.63 0.86 24.96
C TRP A 507 19.85 0.46 24.14
N MET A 508 20.51 1.43 23.48
CA MET A 508 21.70 1.19 22.64
C MET A 508 22.87 2.09 23.03
N GLY A 509 22.60 3.18 23.77
CA GLY A 509 23.57 4.21 24.00
C GLY A 509 24.66 3.84 25.00
N HIS A 510 25.87 4.21 24.67
CA HIS A 510 27.03 4.20 25.57
C HIS A 510 27.99 5.31 25.19
N ALA A 511 28.76 5.79 26.13
CA ALA A 511 29.77 6.79 25.84
C ALA A 511 30.76 6.26 24.78
N PRO A 512 31.05 7.03 23.72
CA PRO A 512 31.93 6.56 22.67
C PRO A 512 33.38 6.41 23.16
N ARG A 513 34.08 5.43 22.59
CA ARG A 513 35.48 5.16 22.86
C ARG A 513 36.27 5.11 21.57
N ASN A 514 37.54 5.44 21.68
CA ASN A 514 38.48 5.15 20.61
C ASN A 514 38.59 3.63 20.46
N PRO A 515 38.34 3.05 19.27
CA PRO A 515 38.31 1.60 19.12
C PRO A 515 39.69 0.95 19.24
N TYR A 516 40.78 1.71 19.15
CA TYR A 516 42.16 1.20 19.20
C TYR A 516 42.78 1.32 20.59
N THR A 517 42.59 2.45 21.26
CA THR A 517 43.18 2.72 22.60
C THR A 517 42.21 2.44 23.73
N LEU A 518 40.92 2.32 23.46
CA LEU A 518 39.81 2.17 24.40
C LEU A 518 39.58 3.40 25.27
N ASP A 519 40.29 4.49 25.06
CA ASP A 519 40.10 5.74 25.78
C ASP A 519 38.72 6.36 25.45
N PRO A 520 38.07 7.02 26.41
CA PRO A 520 36.87 7.80 26.14
C PRO A 520 37.15 8.89 25.13
N VAL A 521 36.23 9.05 24.13
CA VAL A 521 36.25 10.16 23.17
C VAL A 521 34.99 11.02 23.34
N PRO A 522 35.05 12.31 23.00
CA PRO A 522 33.87 13.16 23.11
C PRO A 522 32.71 12.70 22.21
N TYR A 523 31.48 12.81 22.70
CA TYR A 523 30.28 12.88 21.88
C TYR A 523 29.98 14.35 21.65
N THR A 524 30.60 14.91 20.61
CA THR A 524 30.77 16.35 20.43
C THR A 524 29.43 17.05 20.23
N GLY A 525 29.18 18.11 21.01
CA GLY A 525 27.94 18.87 20.99
C GLY A 525 26.81 18.25 21.81
N TYR A 526 27.02 17.09 22.41
CA TYR A 526 26.06 16.47 23.30
C TYR A 526 25.77 17.37 24.52
N THR A 527 24.48 17.45 24.87
CA THR A 527 24.02 18.10 26.09
C THR A 527 23.40 17.04 26.97
N ALA A 528 23.95 16.85 28.18
CA ALA A 528 23.46 15.85 29.11
C ALA A 528 22.00 16.09 29.51
N GLY A 529 21.16 15.11 29.29
CA GLY A 529 19.77 15.02 29.75
C GLY A 529 19.68 14.15 31.01
N LYS A 530 18.46 13.94 31.47
CA LYS A 530 18.17 12.94 32.52
C LYS A 530 17.41 11.73 31.95
N ASP A 531 16.68 11.96 30.89
CA ASP A 531 15.83 10.96 30.23
C ASP A 531 15.95 11.16 28.70
N PHE A 532 16.55 10.21 28.03
CA PHE A 532 16.78 10.28 26.57
C PHE A 532 15.49 10.51 25.79
N VAL A 533 14.42 9.83 26.16
CA VAL A 533 13.14 9.94 25.45
C VAL A 533 12.49 11.30 25.69
N LYS A 534 12.36 11.72 26.95
CA LYS A 534 11.62 12.94 27.31
C LYS A 534 12.41 14.22 27.10
N ASP A 535 13.73 14.21 27.33
CA ASP A 535 14.55 15.39 27.29
C ASP A 535 15.27 15.56 25.95
N TYR A 536 15.30 14.51 25.11
CA TYR A 536 16.08 14.51 23.87
C TYR A 536 15.26 14.06 22.64
N GLN A 537 14.84 12.77 22.56
CA GLN A 537 14.20 12.19 21.37
C GLN A 537 12.85 12.84 21.03
N ALA A 538 11.90 12.85 21.96
CA ALA A 538 10.56 13.40 21.72
C ALA A 538 10.59 14.91 21.45
N PRO A 539 11.35 15.77 22.18
CA PRO A 539 11.51 17.17 21.81
C PRO A 539 12.08 17.37 20.42
N GLN A 540 13.08 16.59 19.98
CA GLN A 540 13.61 16.67 18.61
C GLN A 540 12.55 16.35 17.56
N MET A 541 11.73 15.31 17.75
CA MET A 541 10.62 14.99 16.84
C MET A 541 9.60 16.13 16.79
N LEU A 542 9.24 16.72 17.94
CA LEU A 542 8.31 17.85 18.00
C LEU A 542 8.87 19.11 17.32
N GLU A 543 10.16 19.38 17.43
CA GLU A 543 10.83 20.45 16.67
C GLU A 543 10.66 20.27 15.16
N LEU A 544 10.85 19.04 14.67
CA LEU A 544 10.66 18.73 13.26
C LEU A 544 9.20 18.89 12.82
N ILE A 545 8.25 18.39 13.62
CA ILE A 545 6.82 18.49 13.36
C ILE A 545 6.37 19.95 13.25
N HIS A 546 6.69 20.76 14.27
CA HIS A 546 6.21 22.15 14.35
C HIS A 546 7.02 23.13 13.51
N GLY A 547 8.33 22.87 13.31
CA GLY A 547 9.22 23.78 12.60
C GLY A 547 9.24 23.60 11.09
N TYR A 548 8.97 22.39 10.60
CA TYR A 548 9.19 22.04 9.17
C TYR A 548 7.94 21.53 8.48
N ASP A 549 6.91 21.08 9.23
CA ASP A 549 5.65 20.54 8.69
C ASP A 549 5.90 19.37 7.71
N PRO A 550 6.59 18.30 8.10
CA PRO A 550 6.76 17.14 7.22
C PRO A 550 5.44 16.46 6.95
N GLU A 551 5.25 15.97 5.72
CA GLU A 551 4.06 15.20 5.32
C GLU A 551 4.25 13.69 5.54
N LEU A 552 5.49 13.26 5.77
CA LEU A 552 5.86 11.90 6.14
C LEU A 552 6.98 11.92 7.18
N ILE A 553 6.81 11.14 8.25
CA ILE A 553 7.88 10.81 9.18
C ILE A 553 8.21 9.33 9.03
N TRP A 554 9.45 9.06 8.61
CA TRP A 554 10.01 7.74 8.49
C TRP A 554 10.88 7.44 9.71
N CYS A 555 10.30 6.83 10.74
CA CYS A 555 11.03 6.39 11.95
C CYS A 555 11.89 5.17 11.63
N ASP A 556 13.00 4.99 12.36
CA ASP A 556 13.85 3.82 12.20
C ASP A 556 14.28 3.21 13.52
N ILE A 557 14.46 1.87 13.50
CA ILE A 557 14.88 0.99 14.61
C ILE A 557 13.80 0.80 15.70
N GLY A 558 13.01 1.80 16.04
CA GLY A 558 12.11 1.72 17.20
C GLY A 558 12.85 1.81 18.54
N GLY A 559 12.46 0.99 19.50
CA GLY A 559 13.05 0.98 20.85
C GLY A 559 12.33 1.90 21.84
N ALA A 560 13.06 2.43 22.83
CA ALA A 560 12.51 3.35 23.80
C ALA A 560 11.95 4.61 23.14
N ASN A 561 10.70 4.96 23.45
CA ASN A 561 10.00 6.03 22.74
C ASN A 561 8.84 6.62 23.55
N ASP A 562 8.37 7.79 23.10
CA ASP A 562 7.10 8.42 23.52
C ASP A 562 6.19 8.64 22.29
N SER A 563 6.22 7.68 21.36
CA SER A 563 5.57 7.81 20.05
C SER A 563 4.06 8.00 20.14
N VAL A 564 3.38 7.48 21.16
CA VAL A 564 1.93 7.72 21.32
C VAL A 564 1.61 9.21 21.51
N HIS A 565 2.41 9.95 22.29
CA HIS A 565 2.22 11.39 22.46
C HIS A 565 2.69 12.18 21.25
N VAL A 566 3.86 11.85 20.71
CA VAL A 566 4.45 12.54 19.56
C VAL A 566 3.57 12.41 18.32
N LEU A 567 3.06 11.21 18.03
CA LEU A 567 2.21 10.97 16.86
C LEU A 567 0.80 11.57 17.03
N ALA A 568 0.22 11.54 18.24
CA ALA A 568 -1.03 12.25 18.50
C ALA A 568 -0.87 13.76 18.22
N GLU A 569 0.23 14.37 18.68
CA GLU A 569 0.55 15.76 18.39
C GLU A 569 0.79 16.02 16.91
N TYR A 570 1.52 15.13 16.22
CA TYR A 570 1.78 15.22 14.79
C TYR A 570 0.49 15.27 13.98
N PHE A 571 -0.42 14.32 14.22
CA PHE A 571 -1.70 14.25 13.51
C PHE A 571 -2.62 15.43 13.86
N ASN A 572 -2.67 15.85 15.12
CA ASN A 572 -3.45 17.00 15.54
C ASN A 572 -2.90 18.31 14.99
N HIS A 573 -1.58 18.49 15.01
CA HIS A 573 -0.91 19.64 14.39
C HIS A 573 -1.25 19.73 12.89
N ALA A 574 -1.06 18.64 12.16
CA ALA A 574 -1.33 18.57 10.73
C ALA A 574 -2.78 18.89 10.37
N LYS A 575 -3.73 18.27 11.10
CA LYS A 575 -5.17 18.43 10.90
C LYS A 575 -5.69 19.82 11.25
N ASN A 576 -5.18 20.42 12.35
CA ASN A 576 -5.71 21.66 12.91
C ASN A 576 -5.06 22.93 12.33
N ARG A 577 -4.19 22.82 11.34
CA ARG A 577 -3.62 23.95 10.61
C ARG A 577 -4.70 24.75 9.88
N SER A 578 -4.44 26.03 9.61
CA SER A 578 -5.30 26.88 8.77
C SER A 578 -5.52 26.30 7.36
N ARG A 579 -4.55 25.55 6.85
CA ARG A 579 -4.63 24.67 5.69
C ARG A 579 -4.17 23.29 6.14
N PRO A 580 -5.09 22.39 6.46
CA PRO A 580 -4.77 21.03 6.87
C PRO A 580 -3.87 20.33 5.84
N ILE A 581 -2.95 19.53 6.33
CA ILE A 581 -2.13 18.63 5.52
C ILE A 581 -2.39 17.19 5.95
N ASP A 582 -2.39 16.29 5.00
CA ASP A 582 -2.50 14.86 5.27
C ASP A 582 -1.09 14.28 5.45
N VAL A 583 -0.85 13.65 6.58
CA VAL A 583 0.46 13.14 6.99
C VAL A 583 0.46 11.63 7.14
N THR A 584 1.65 11.03 7.21
CA THR A 584 1.78 9.57 7.37
C THR A 584 3.05 9.17 8.12
N VAL A 585 3.02 7.97 8.74
CA VAL A 585 4.13 7.40 9.50
C VAL A 585 4.26 5.90 9.23
N ASN A 586 5.50 5.41 9.19
CA ASN A 586 5.82 4.00 8.98
C ASN A 586 5.75 3.17 10.29
N ASN A 587 6.05 1.86 10.18
CA ASN A 587 5.95 0.87 11.25
C ASN A 587 7.18 0.78 12.18
N ARG A 588 8.07 1.79 12.19
CA ARG A 588 9.33 1.72 12.97
C ARG A 588 9.40 2.75 14.10
N SER A 589 8.26 3.31 14.51
CA SER A 589 8.19 4.29 15.60
C SER A 589 8.26 3.69 17.00
N GLY A 590 8.35 2.36 17.14
CA GLY A 590 8.46 1.66 18.40
C GLY A 590 7.13 1.34 19.10
N ILE A 591 6.00 1.55 18.41
CA ILE A 591 4.65 1.15 18.83
C ILE A 591 3.99 0.29 17.76
N SER A 592 2.86 -0.37 18.09
CA SER A 592 2.18 -1.27 17.15
C SER A 592 1.48 -0.52 16.02
N PHE A 593 1.02 0.71 16.28
CA PHE A 593 0.35 1.53 15.28
C PHE A 593 1.29 2.00 14.17
N HIS A 594 0.81 1.93 12.94
CA HIS A 594 1.47 2.48 11.75
C HIS A 594 0.48 2.63 10.59
N ASP A 595 0.80 3.50 9.62
CA ASP A 595 0.03 3.66 8.39
C ASP A 595 0.50 2.71 7.28
N PHE A 596 1.78 2.35 7.26
CA PHE A 596 2.38 1.47 6.26
C PHE A 596 3.62 0.76 6.79
N THR A 597 3.92 -0.40 6.21
CA THR A 597 5.12 -1.20 6.52
C THR A 597 6.26 -0.90 5.56
N THR A 598 7.50 -1.11 6.01
CA THR A 598 8.71 -0.74 5.27
C THR A 598 9.72 -1.89 5.15
N PRO A 599 9.44 -2.92 4.32
CA PRO A 599 10.46 -3.91 3.98
C PRO A 599 11.59 -3.26 3.17
N GLU A 600 12.84 -3.68 3.44
CA GLU A 600 14.03 -3.18 2.76
C GLU A 600 14.52 -4.21 1.74
N TYR A 601 14.94 -3.74 0.55
CA TYR A 601 15.49 -4.58 -0.53
C TYR A 601 14.58 -5.77 -0.92
N THR A 602 13.29 -5.68 -0.64
CA THR A 602 12.32 -6.78 -0.77
C THR A 602 11.12 -6.36 -1.60
N THR A 603 10.54 -7.30 -2.30
CA THR A 603 9.21 -7.23 -2.88
C THR A 603 8.41 -8.46 -2.44
N TYR A 604 7.09 -8.40 -2.59
CA TYR A 604 6.21 -9.53 -2.28
C TYR A 604 5.88 -10.34 -3.53
N ASP A 605 5.59 -11.63 -3.36
CA ASP A 605 5.17 -12.51 -4.46
C ASP A 605 3.70 -12.31 -4.86
N ASN A 606 2.91 -11.68 -3.99
CA ASN A 606 1.47 -11.45 -4.18
C ASN A 606 1.09 -10.03 -3.81
N THR A 607 -0.14 -9.62 -4.17
CA THR A 607 -0.73 -8.37 -3.72
C THR A 607 -0.85 -8.34 -2.20
N VAL A 608 -0.35 -7.26 -1.59
CA VAL A 608 -0.54 -6.95 -0.16
C VAL A 608 -1.57 -5.85 -0.05
N ILE A 609 -2.71 -6.13 0.61
CA ILE A 609 -3.83 -5.16 0.72
C ILE A 609 -3.44 -3.99 1.62
N ALA A 610 -2.77 -4.26 2.77
CA ALA A 610 -2.20 -3.24 3.62
C ALA A 610 -1.18 -2.39 2.85
N LYS A 611 -1.11 -1.10 3.15
CA LYS A 611 -0.14 -0.22 2.48
C LYS A 611 1.27 -0.55 2.92
N TRP A 612 2.19 -0.57 1.96
CA TRP A 612 3.60 -0.83 2.20
C TRP A 612 4.49 0.00 1.26
N GLU A 613 5.73 0.14 1.63
CA GLU A 613 6.76 0.83 0.87
C GLU A 613 8.04 0.00 0.90
N SER A 614 8.62 -0.29 -0.26
CA SER A 614 9.96 -0.89 -0.34
C SER A 614 11.00 0.19 -0.50
N SER A 615 11.99 0.23 0.39
CA SER A 615 13.17 1.07 0.23
C SER A 615 14.37 0.25 -0.21
N ARG A 616 15.20 0.85 -1.05
CA ARG A 616 16.52 0.31 -1.42
C ARG A 616 17.42 1.38 -2.00
N GLY A 617 18.73 1.19 -1.84
CA GLY A 617 19.73 2.04 -2.47
C GLY A 617 19.77 1.90 -3.99
N LEU A 618 20.04 2.99 -4.68
CA LEU A 618 20.48 2.98 -6.07
C LEU A 618 21.89 2.33 -6.17
N ASP A 619 22.73 2.55 -5.16
CA ASP A 619 23.80 1.63 -4.79
C ASP A 619 23.16 0.41 -4.11
N PRO A 620 23.19 -0.81 -4.72
CA PRO A 620 22.48 -1.95 -4.18
C PRO A 620 23.08 -2.48 -2.86
N PHE A 621 24.16 -1.87 -2.39
CA PHE A 621 24.93 -2.31 -1.23
C PHE A 621 24.99 -1.28 -0.10
N SER A 622 24.44 -0.07 -0.31
CA SER A 622 24.53 1.02 0.68
C SER A 622 23.42 2.05 0.46
N TYR A 623 22.89 2.61 1.53
CA TYR A 623 22.06 3.81 1.47
C TYR A 623 22.96 5.07 1.43
N GLY A 624 23.90 5.24 2.37
CA GLY A 624 24.89 6.32 2.35
C GLY A 624 25.86 6.19 1.18
N TYR A 625 26.40 7.31 0.72
CA TYR A 625 27.39 7.33 -0.37
C TYR A 625 28.61 6.48 -0.01
N ASN A 626 28.91 5.50 -0.83
CA ASN A 626 30.10 4.66 -0.73
C ASN A 626 30.99 4.90 -1.95
N GLN A 627 32.11 5.60 -1.75
CA GLN A 627 33.08 5.89 -2.81
C GLN A 627 33.81 4.64 -3.34
N ALA A 628 33.75 3.53 -2.61
CA ALA A 628 34.33 2.26 -3.04
C ALA A 628 33.44 1.51 -4.03
N THR A 629 32.14 1.82 -4.11
CA THR A 629 31.22 1.17 -5.05
C THR A 629 31.50 1.63 -6.48
N PRO A 630 31.91 0.74 -7.41
CA PRO A 630 32.11 1.09 -8.80
C PRO A 630 30.80 1.53 -9.48
N ASP A 631 30.85 2.47 -10.41
CA ASP A 631 29.68 2.93 -11.18
C ASP A 631 28.91 1.80 -11.86
N GLY A 632 29.60 0.77 -12.32
CA GLY A 632 28.98 -0.41 -12.95
C GLY A 632 28.20 -1.33 -12.00
N SER A 633 28.32 -1.14 -10.69
CA SER A 633 27.59 -1.89 -9.66
C SER A 633 26.26 -1.25 -9.29
N TYR A 634 26.07 0.04 -9.62
CA TYR A 634 24.80 0.73 -9.39
C TYR A 634 23.67 0.08 -10.21
N MET A 635 22.45 0.13 -9.69
CA MET A 635 21.28 -0.33 -10.43
C MET A 635 21.21 0.30 -11.81
N THR A 636 20.90 -0.51 -12.81
CA THR A 636 20.59 0.01 -14.15
C THR A 636 19.21 0.67 -14.15
N THR A 637 18.93 1.55 -15.09
CA THR A 637 17.60 2.15 -15.26
C THR A 637 16.52 1.10 -15.46
N GLU A 638 16.83 0.02 -16.18
CA GLU A 638 15.93 -1.12 -16.38
C GLU A 638 15.57 -1.78 -15.04
N GLN A 639 16.55 -2.05 -14.18
CA GLN A 639 16.31 -2.61 -12.85
C GLN A 639 15.48 -1.69 -11.95
N VAL A 640 15.70 -0.38 -12.01
CA VAL A 640 14.89 0.61 -11.28
C VAL A 640 13.45 0.59 -11.76
N VAL A 641 13.22 0.63 -13.07
CA VAL A 641 11.88 0.62 -13.67
C VAL A 641 11.16 -0.70 -13.42
N HIS A 642 11.84 -1.84 -13.54
CA HIS A 642 11.27 -3.16 -13.23
C HIS A 642 10.84 -3.24 -11.76
N SER A 643 11.70 -2.81 -10.81
CA SER A 643 11.37 -2.77 -9.39
C SER A 643 10.16 -1.88 -9.12
N LEU A 644 10.10 -0.68 -9.72
CA LEU A 644 8.98 0.23 -9.55
C LEU A 644 7.66 -0.39 -10.03
N VAL A 645 7.64 -0.98 -11.23
CA VAL A 645 6.45 -1.59 -11.81
C VAL A 645 6.00 -2.80 -10.99
N ASP A 646 6.93 -3.65 -10.56
CA ASP A 646 6.64 -4.82 -9.74
C ASP A 646 6.03 -4.43 -8.39
N ILE A 647 6.66 -3.50 -7.67
CA ILE A 647 6.19 -3.01 -6.36
C ILE A 647 4.80 -2.38 -6.47
N VAL A 648 4.58 -1.53 -7.49
CA VAL A 648 3.31 -0.83 -7.68
C VAL A 648 2.17 -1.77 -8.04
N SER A 649 2.44 -2.81 -8.84
CA SER A 649 1.43 -3.84 -9.19
C SER A 649 0.93 -4.61 -7.96
N LYS A 650 1.71 -4.63 -6.87
CA LYS A 650 1.43 -5.32 -5.61
C LYS A 650 0.98 -4.38 -4.48
N ASN A 651 0.53 -3.15 -4.81
CA ASN A 651 0.06 -2.10 -3.90
C ASN A 651 1.16 -1.34 -3.14
N GLY A 652 2.42 -1.51 -3.50
CA GLY A 652 3.55 -0.84 -2.84
C GLY A 652 3.82 0.58 -3.34
N ASN A 653 4.65 1.30 -2.59
CA ASN A 653 5.44 2.44 -3.06
C ASN A 653 6.90 2.02 -3.15
N PHE A 654 7.63 2.64 -4.06
CA PHE A 654 9.06 2.46 -4.20
C PHE A 654 9.79 3.72 -3.75
N LEU A 655 10.59 3.61 -2.67
CA LEU A 655 11.43 4.66 -2.13
C LEU A 655 12.89 4.36 -2.50
N LEU A 656 13.37 5.01 -3.58
CA LEU A 656 14.72 4.79 -4.13
C LEU A 656 15.71 5.74 -3.47
N ASP A 657 16.73 5.17 -2.84
CA ASP A 657 17.70 5.96 -2.08
C ASP A 657 18.90 6.43 -2.92
N ILE A 658 19.37 7.61 -2.57
CA ILE A 658 20.62 8.20 -3.00
C ILE A 658 21.45 8.65 -1.80
N GLY A 659 22.77 8.47 -1.88
CA GLY A 659 23.72 8.98 -0.90
C GLY A 659 24.51 10.18 -1.49
N PRO A 660 24.25 11.43 -1.05
CA PRO A 660 25.07 12.56 -1.45
C PRO A 660 26.46 12.55 -0.81
N ARG A 661 27.43 13.17 -1.46
CA ARG A 661 28.77 13.40 -0.91
C ARG A 661 28.75 14.46 0.20
N ALA A 662 29.78 14.50 1.01
CA ALA A 662 29.92 15.46 2.11
C ALA A 662 29.82 16.91 1.70
N ASP A 663 30.24 17.26 0.46
CA ASP A 663 30.13 18.60 -0.10
C ASP A 663 28.74 18.98 -0.62
N GLY A 664 27.79 18.03 -0.61
CA GLY A 664 26.42 18.21 -1.09
C GLY A 664 26.20 17.89 -2.56
N THR A 665 27.21 17.34 -3.26
CA THR A 665 27.03 16.88 -4.64
C THR A 665 26.44 15.46 -4.68
N ILE A 666 25.57 15.19 -5.66
CA ILE A 666 25.07 13.85 -5.97
C ILE A 666 25.94 13.25 -7.08
N ALA A 667 26.35 11.98 -6.92
CA ALA A 667 27.19 11.30 -7.90
C ALA A 667 26.53 11.27 -9.29
N GLU A 668 27.32 11.46 -10.36
CA GLU A 668 26.83 11.55 -11.75
C GLU A 668 26.03 10.31 -12.16
N ILE A 669 26.49 9.13 -11.74
CA ILE A 669 25.78 7.86 -12.01
C ILE A 669 24.36 7.87 -11.41
N MET A 670 24.21 8.37 -10.18
CA MET A 670 22.89 8.48 -9.52
C MET A 670 22.00 9.47 -10.27
N GLN A 671 22.53 10.66 -10.63
CA GLN A 671 21.77 11.65 -11.39
C GLN A 671 21.33 11.12 -12.74
N THR A 672 22.19 10.36 -13.43
CA THR A 672 21.90 9.76 -14.73
C THR A 672 20.75 8.76 -14.61
N ARG A 673 20.81 7.83 -13.64
CA ARG A 673 19.74 6.84 -13.42
C ARG A 673 18.42 7.48 -13.07
N LEU A 674 18.42 8.51 -12.22
CA LEU A 674 17.22 9.27 -11.87
C LEU A 674 16.60 9.94 -13.10
N ARG A 675 17.38 10.65 -13.92
CA ARG A 675 16.86 11.31 -15.13
C ARG A 675 16.33 10.32 -16.16
N GLU A 676 17.03 9.21 -16.37
CA GLU A 676 16.60 8.15 -17.30
C GLU A 676 15.27 7.50 -16.82
N THR A 677 15.14 7.24 -15.51
CA THR A 677 13.89 6.76 -14.91
C THR A 677 12.76 7.78 -15.13
N GLY A 678 13.04 9.06 -14.94
CA GLY A 678 12.08 10.13 -15.20
C GLY A 678 11.66 10.24 -16.65
N GLN A 679 12.55 10.01 -17.61
CA GLN A 679 12.19 9.96 -19.04
C GLN A 679 11.19 8.83 -19.33
N TRP A 680 11.40 7.65 -18.74
CA TRP A 680 10.45 6.54 -18.86
C TRP A 680 9.11 6.89 -18.20
N LEU A 681 9.11 7.48 -17.00
CA LEU A 681 7.90 7.88 -16.28
C LEU A 681 7.13 9.01 -16.99
N LYS A 682 7.81 9.90 -17.68
CA LYS A 682 7.16 10.94 -18.49
C LYS A 682 6.26 10.35 -19.59
N THR A 683 6.61 9.19 -20.12
CA THR A 683 5.81 8.47 -21.12
C THR A 683 4.80 7.54 -20.48
N ASN A 684 5.19 6.84 -19.41
CA ASN A 684 4.43 5.71 -18.85
C ASN A 684 3.79 6.00 -17.49
N GLY A 685 3.99 7.18 -16.91
CA GLY A 685 3.57 7.51 -15.54
C GLY A 685 2.05 7.39 -15.30
N GLU A 686 1.20 7.54 -16.33
CA GLU A 686 -0.25 7.33 -16.18
C GLU A 686 -0.61 5.89 -15.80
N ALA A 687 0.28 4.93 -16.05
CA ALA A 687 0.13 3.53 -15.67
C ALA A 687 0.74 3.20 -14.30
N VAL A 688 1.40 4.17 -13.67
CA VAL A 688 2.05 4.08 -12.36
C VAL A 688 1.30 4.90 -11.32
N TYR A 689 1.18 6.22 -11.53
CA TYR A 689 0.54 7.13 -10.59
C TYR A 689 -0.98 7.04 -10.62
N ASP A 690 -1.62 7.30 -9.48
CA ASP A 690 -3.09 7.22 -9.34
C ASP A 690 -3.67 5.86 -9.74
N THR A 691 -2.86 4.81 -9.72
CA THR A 691 -3.29 3.45 -10.01
C THR A 691 -3.48 2.64 -8.73
N THR A 692 -4.22 1.57 -8.86
CA THR A 692 -4.34 0.53 -7.85
C THR A 692 -3.88 -0.81 -8.44
N TYR A 693 -3.64 -1.77 -7.56
CA TYR A 693 -3.43 -3.15 -7.98
C TYR A 693 -4.69 -3.73 -8.64
N TRP A 694 -4.53 -4.74 -9.48
CA TRP A 694 -5.66 -5.51 -9.98
C TRP A 694 -6.05 -6.59 -8.97
N SER A 695 -7.31 -6.61 -8.53
CA SER A 695 -7.79 -7.50 -7.49
C SER A 695 -7.73 -8.98 -7.84
N LYS A 696 -7.68 -9.32 -9.13
CA LYS A 696 -7.61 -10.72 -9.59
C LYS A 696 -6.20 -11.29 -9.53
N MET A 697 -5.21 -10.50 -9.93
CA MET A 697 -3.79 -10.88 -9.91
C MET A 697 -2.90 -9.65 -10.11
N ALA A 698 -1.72 -9.64 -9.48
CA ALA A 698 -0.72 -8.59 -9.67
C ALA A 698 0.18 -8.86 -10.89
N GLU A 699 0.41 -10.13 -11.18
CA GLU A 699 1.40 -10.59 -12.16
C GLU A 699 0.92 -11.82 -12.94
N LEU A 700 1.48 -12.03 -14.12
CA LEU A 700 1.31 -13.25 -14.91
C LEU A 700 2.70 -13.71 -15.41
N GLY A 701 3.18 -14.81 -14.85
CA GLY A 701 4.56 -15.26 -15.05
C GLY A 701 5.58 -14.21 -14.61
N ASP A 702 6.79 -14.30 -15.12
CA ASP A 702 7.89 -13.43 -14.71
C ASP A 702 7.82 -12.06 -15.38
N ASP A 703 7.19 -11.96 -16.56
CA ASP A 703 7.31 -10.81 -17.45
C ASP A 703 6.12 -9.85 -17.45
N ILE A 704 4.95 -10.20 -16.89
CA ILE A 704 3.76 -9.37 -16.98
C ILE A 704 3.33 -8.87 -15.59
N ARG A 705 3.02 -7.58 -15.51
CA ARG A 705 2.45 -6.93 -14.33
C ARG A 705 1.19 -6.14 -14.71
N PHE A 706 0.32 -5.91 -13.73
CA PHE A 706 -0.96 -5.24 -13.96
C PHE A 706 -1.18 -4.08 -13.00
N THR A 707 -1.73 -2.99 -13.54
CA THR A 707 -2.26 -1.88 -12.73
C THR A 707 -3.59 -1.41 -13.27
N VAL A 708 -4.41 -0.80 -12.42
CA VAL A 708 -5.73 -0.28 -12.78
C VAL A 708 -5.83 1.19 -12.42
N ARG A 709 -6.25 2.03 -13.35
CA ARG A 709 -6.70 3.38 -13.05
C ARG A 709 -8.22 3.37 -12.98
N PRO A 710 -8.81 3.45 -11.77
CA PRO A 710 -10.25 3.27 -11.58
C PRO A 710 -11.08 4.15 -12.51
N ASN A 711 -12.14 3.60 -13.10
CA ASN A 711 -13.04 4.28 -14.04
C ASN A 711 -12.41 4.79 -15.34
N ARG A 712 -11.15 4.46 -15.65
CA ARG A 712 -10.44 5.02 -16.82
C ARG A 712 -9.79 3.98 -17.71
N ALA A 713 -8.91 3.14 -17.15
CA ALA A 713 -8.10 2.23 -17.96
C ALA A 713 -7.52 1.08 -17.11
N PHE A 714 -7.17 0.03 -17.82
CA PHE A 714 -6.39 -1.09 -17.33
C PHE A 714 -5.04 -1.12 -18.05
N TYR A 715 -3.96 -1.42 -17.33
CA TYR A 715 -2.61 -1.42 -17.89
C TYR A 715 -1.96 -2.79 -17.74
N ILE A 716 -1.29 -3.20 -18.81
CA ILE A 716 -0.48 -4.41 -18.91
C ILE A 716 0.96 -3.95 -19.12
N HIS A 717 1.83 -4.26 -18.19
CA HIS A 717 3.25 -3.95 -18.23
C HIS A 717 4.01 -5.19 -18.66
N SER A 718 4.67 -5.16 -19.82
CA SER A 718 5.56 -6.22 -20.27
C SER A 718 6.99 -5.85 -19.92
N LEU A 719 7.59 -6.56 -18.96
CA LEU A 719 8.97 -6.35 -18.52
C LEU A 719 9.97 -6.75 -19.61
N ALA A 720 9.65 -7.79 -20.38
CA ALA A 720 10.41 -8.16 -21.56
C ALA A 720 9.89 -7.48 -22.81
N GLN A 721 10.77 -7.21 -23.80
CA GLN A 721 10.37 -6.71 -25.10
C GLN A 721 9.42 -7.70 -25.80
N PRO A 722 8.19 -7.30 -26.13
CA PRO A 722 7.24 -8.20 -26.77
C PRO A 722 7.67 -8.58 -28.19
N GLY A 723 7.27 -9.77 -28.63
CA GLY A 723 7.36 -10.19 -30.02
C GLY A 723 6.41 -9.41 -30.94
N SER A 724 6.16 -9.92 -32.16
CA SER A 724 5.13 -9.34 -33.05
C SER A 724 3.71 -9.53 -32.52
N ARG A 725 3.53 -10.37 -31.51
CA ARG A 725 2.31 -10.59 -30.74
C ARG A 725 2.63 -10.68 -29.26
N LEU A 726 1.76 -10.12 -28.42
CA LEU A 726 1.72 -10.33 -26.99
C LEU A 726 0.46 -11.10 -26.64
N THR A 727 0.60 -12.27 -26.03
CA THR A 727 -0.52 -13.06 -25.53
C THR A 727 -0.56 -12.93 -24.00
N VAL A 728 -1.70 -12.51 -23.46
CA VAL A 728 -1.94 -12.34 -22.01
C VAL A 728 -3.01 -13.35 -21.61
N GLU A 729 -2.59 -14.43 -21.00
CA GLU A 729 -3.46 -15.54 -20.53
C GLU A 729 -4.09 -15.21 -19.19
N ALA A 730 -4.78 -14.07 -19.13
CA ALA A 730 -5.47 -13.56 -17.95
C ALA A 730 -6.85 -12.99 -18.37
N PRO A 731 -7.83 -12.95 -17.44
CA PRO A 731 -9.15 -12.41 -17.71
C PRO A 731 -9.15 -10.87 -17.72
N VAL A 732 -8.34 -10.29 -18.63
CA VAL A 732 -8.21 -8.83 -18.79
C VAL A 732 -9.59 -8.20 -19.00
N PRO A 733 -9.92 -7.09 -18.31
CA PRO A 733 -11.22 -6.43 -18.41
C PRO A 733 -11.34 -5.65 -19.74
N ILE A 734 -11.46 -6.36 -20.84
CA ILE A 734 -11.58 -5.82 -22.20
C ILE A 734 -12.81 -6.36 -22.91
N ARG A 735 -13.49 -5.53 -23.68
CA ARG A 735 -14.71 -5.85 -24.42
C ARG A 735 -14.66 -5.26 -25.84
N ASN A 736 -15.50 -5.78 -26.72
CA ASN A 736 -15.72 -5.18 -28.04
C ASN A 736 -16.09 -3.71 -27.89
N GLY A 737 -15.39 -2.83 -28.61
CA GLY A 737 -15.50 -1.38 -28.51
C GLY A 737 -14.40 -0.72 -27.68
N ASP A 738 -13.70 -1.46 -26.81
CA ASP A 738 -12.54 -0.96 -26.09
C ASP A 738 -11.32 -0.84 -27.02
N THR A 739 -10.40 0.03 -26.66
CA THR A 739 -9.21 0.32 -27.45
C THR A 739 -7.94 -0.13 -26.71
N VAL A 740 -7.05 -0.81 -27.41
CA VAL A 740 -5.70 -1.09 -26.92
C VAL A 740 -4.71 -0.14 -27.58
N THR A 741 -3.93 0.58 -26.78
CA THR A 741 -2.79 1.38 -27.24
C THR A 741 -1.54 0.95 -26.49
N MET A 742 -0.36 1.24 -27.00
CA MET A 742 0.88 1.15 -26.24
C MET A 742 1.37 2.57 -25.94
N LEU A 743 1.71 2.85 -24.67
CA LEU A 743 2.21 4.16 -24.29
C LEU A 743 3.52 4.46 -25.06
N GLY A 744 3.66 5.68 -25.58
CA GLY A 744 4.75 6.07 -26.49
C GLY A 744 4.52 5.70 -27.95
N HIS A 745 3.36 5.08 -28.28
CA HIS A 745 2.96 4.78 -29.66
C HIS A 745 1.56 5.33 -29.98
N ASP A 746 1.45 6.23 -30.95
CA ASP A 746 0.25 7.04 -31.18
C ASP A 746 -0.95 6.28 -31.83
N ARG A 747 -0.76 5.06 -32.30
CA ARG A 747 -1.79 4.32 -33.03
C ARG A 747 -2.40 3.20 -32.20
N PRO A 748 -3.73 3.01 -32.25
CA PRO A 748 -4.37 1.84 -31.66
C PRO A 748 -3.79 0.53 -32.25
N LEU A 749 -3.67 -0.46 -31.35
CA LEU A 749 -3.21 -1.79 -31.71
C LEU A 749 -4.39 -2.71 -32.00
N LYS A 750 -4.22 -3.64 -32.95
CA LYS A 750 -5.20 -4.70 -33.17
C LYS A 750 -5.12 -5.73 -32.04
N TRP A 751 -6.27 -6.17 -31.60
CA TRP A 751 -6.37 -7.18 -30.56
C TRP A 751 -7.55 -8.13 -30.83
N THR A 752 -7.48 -9.31 -30.25
CA THR A 752 -8.52 -10.34 -30.28
C THR A 752 -8.57 -11.08 -28.95
N LEU A 753 -9.75 -11.59 -28.58
CA LEU A 753 -9.88 -12.56 -27.51
C LEU A 753 -9.89 -13.98 -28.12
N SER A 754 -8.99 -14.83 -27.67
CA SER A 754 -8.88 -16.21 -28.13
C SER A 754 -8.77 -17.15 -26.93
N LYS A 755 -9.76 -18.02 -26.73
CA LYS A 755 -9.80 -18.97 -25.60
C LYS A 755 -9.62 -18.32 -24.22
N GLY A 756 -10.15 -17.10 -24.03
CA GLY A 756 -10.02 -16.33 -22.78
C GLY A 756 -8.74 -15.53 -22.64
N ALA A 757 -7.76 -15.68 -23.54
CA ALA A 757 -6.55 -14.87 -23.59
C ALA A 757 -6.74 -13.62 -24.46
N LEU A 758 -6.14 -12.50 -24.04
CA LEU A 758 -6.01 -11.31 -24.88
C LEU A 758 -4.76 -11.43 -25.74
N VAL A 759 -4.94 -11.36 -27.07
CA VAL A 759 -3.86 -11.36 -28.06
C VAL A 759 -3.77 -9.98 -28.68
N ILE A 760 -2.62 -9.33 -28.58
CA ILE A 760 -2.35 -7.99 -29.11
C ILE A 760 -1.30 -8.11 -30.22
N ASP A 761 -1.60 -7.57 -31.41
CA ASP A 761 -0.62 -7.45 -32.49
C ASP A 761 0.29 -6.24 -32.20
N VAL A 762 1.60 -6.48 -32.08
CA VAL A 762 2.59 -5.45 -31.72
C VAL A 762 3.50 -5.16 -32.92
N PRO A 763 3.23 -4.12 -33.72
CA PRO A 763 4.03 -3.79 -34.88
C PRO A 763 5.44 -3.34 -34.49
N ALA A 764 6.40 -3.45 -35.42
CA ALA A 764 7.80 -3.12 -35.16
C ALA A 764 8.00 -1.67 -34.66
N ALA A 765 7.16 -0.73 -35.14
CA ALA A 765 7.22 0.67 -34.69
C ALA A 765 6.86 0.79 -33.19
N ALA A 766 5.82 0.09 -32.74
CA ALA A 766 5.43 0.07 -31.33
C ALA A 766 6.54 -0.55 -30.47
N ARG A 767 7.11 -1.71 -30.88
CA ARG A 767 8.20 -2.36 -30.15
C ARG A 767 9.44 -1.48 -29.97
N LYS A 768 9.75 -0.64 -30.97
CA LYS A 768 10.87 0.30 -30.93
C LYS A 768 10.59 1.57 -30.11
N ALA A 769 9.32 1.90 -29.88
CA ALA A 769 8.94 3.09 -29.10
C ALA A 769 9.06 2.87 -27.58
N GLY A 770 9.01 1.62 -27.09
CA GLY A 770 9.19 1.29 -25.68
C GLY A 770 10.65 1.02 -25.32
N GLN A 771 10.99 1.27 -24.06
CA GLN A 771 12.25 0.94 -23.42
C GLN A 771 11.99 0.39 -22.02
N HIS A 772 12.85 -0.50 -21.52
CA HIS A 772 12.79 -1.10 -20.19
C HIS A 772 11.51 -1.89 -19.93
N VAL A 773 10.35 -1.26 -20.00
CA VAL A 773 9.01 -1.86 -19.85
C VAL A 773 8.08 -1.31 -20.93
N TRP A 774 7.36 -2.19 -21.64
CA TRP A 774 6.37 -1.86 -22.65
C TRP A 774 4.99 -1.87 -22.03
N VAL A 775 4.32 -0.71 -22.01
CA VAL A 775 3.05 -0.54 -21.30
C VAL A 775 1.89 -0.50 -22.27
N PHE A 776 0.98 -1.47 -22.19
CA PHE A 776 -0.24 -1.54 -22.98
C PHE A 776 -1.42 -1.05 -22.15
N LYS A 777 -2.14 -0.08 -22.70
CA LYS A 777 -3.32 0.54 -22.09
C LYS A 777 -4.58 0.00 -22.74
N VAL A 778 -5.47 -0.58 -21.98
CA VAL A 778 -6.84 -0.88 -22.35
C VAL A 778 -7.70 0.29 -21.92
N THR A 779 -8.20 1.08 -22.88
CA THR A 779 -9.11 2.18 -22.61
C THR A 779 -10.54 1.69 -22.72
N TRP A 780 -11.31 1.90 -21.68
CA TRP A 780 -12.71 1.50 -21.60
C TRP A 780 -13.61 2.53 -22.30
N ASN A 781 -14.11 2.18 -23.48
CA ASN A 781 -14.97 3.03 -24.30
C ASN A 781 -16.45 2.60 -24.27
N ALA A 782 -16.72 1.39 -23.78
CA ALA A 782 -18.05 0.80 -23.71
C ALA A 782 -18.70 1.00 -22.33
#